data_4f10e256368ef91d030aa5b60be1329b
#
_entry.id   4f10e256368ef91d030aa5b60be1329b
#
_cell.length_a   1.000
_cell.length_b   1.000
_cell.length_c   1.000
_cell.angle_alpha   90.00
_cell.angle_beta   90.00
_cell.angle_gamma   90.00
#
_symmetry.space_group_name_H-M   'P 1'
#
loop_
_entity.id
_entity.type
_entity.pdbx_description
1 polymer ?
#
loop_
_entity_poly.entity_id
_entity_poly.type
_entity_poly.pdbx_seq_one_letter_code
_entity_poly.pdbx_strand_id
1 'polypeptide(L)'
;MFAGALGAAGAAKAHIIDRVEVERKGKEAHIRIRFNTTIQYLRHAPENAGKTLLIYIQVTGPETPNPDLGPQTVSLPKTDLVPHLRVTYPGAGHALQLDFSQRTSYNITWSVDGRSIDIIVPVLVGARDWAVQAKAPPPAPAAAPAPPAQPPPAPIAAPAPTPAPPPVQAAAPTPPPVPSPVPAPTPAIAPAPAPESAQAPPPQRPATTAAMPKLAPLTPEEVEARAKEWMDAARQGIDARKGVVAAERLNQVLSLPQNSQTEAAQALMGEARELSGELNKAKLEYELYLKQYPQGKYVAQVQQHLATLGKEVAKSTAAGAPAGVSRPANWFSFGSISQYYYTGHSQIETITPPPPGQLVFNRDTLSLTDQKALISTVDLQGRRTDSVSDLRIVLRDADTRNYLEGQSSYNRLTQAYLEQTHKELGYFFRAGRQIGQGGGVFGYFDGATVGYHLNPTWRVNVVGGIPVEWHSPFERRVYGTSVDYSPPPGRLGFSGYFVEQTLEGFNDRRAVGAEVRYFDQHATLYGTADYDLNFRKLNIFLVQTNWRTESGTNYFANVDYRASPPLTLLTALPGQISLDPTQPTLDFRQLLFDSVANLGVEPLRIEAAKLTSESTLFALGFMHPVTERWQLGADYRFASVSGTEASGILPAAPGTGANHVISGQALGNKFLMENDTLVANGSFIIAPTYNGLATTLTYVIPFDRWRWDGTIVYYVQRDDQSQHQTRFAPSLRAAYRVGKRLYLELQGGTEQFDERGPLREMHTFRWFAYGGYRLDLN
;
A
#
# COMPACT_ATOMS: atom_id res chain seq x y z
N MET A 1 1.02 37.12 -0.56
CA MET A 1 2.19 36.79 -1.42
C MET A 1 3.02 35.59 -0.94
N PHE A 2 2.64 34.92 0.17
CA PHE A 2 3.39 33.79 0.76
C PHE A 2 2.74 32.42 0.62
N ALA A 3 1.50 32.35 0.10
CA ALA A 3 0.87 31.04 -0.21
C ALA A 3 1.39 30.38 -1.50
N GLY A 4 2.14 31.10 -2.34
CA GLY A 4 2.67 30.58 -3.60
C GLY A 4 4.00 29.84 -3.53
N ALA A 5 4.75 29.96 -2.44
CA ALA A 5 6.07 29.34 -2.33
C ALA A 5 6.06 27.94 -1.64
N LEU A 6 4.98 27.57 -0.98
CA LEU A 6 4.79 26.23 -0.39
C LEU A 6 4.14 25.22 -1.35
N GLY A 7 3.63 25.66 -2.49
CA GLY A 7 2.97 24.82 -3.49
C GLY A 7 3.89 24.12 -4.50
N ALA A 8 5.19 24.39 -4.49
CA ALA A 8 6.13 23.81 -5.46
C ALA A 8 7.07 22.71 -4.92
N ALA A 9 6.94 22.34 -3.65
CA ALA A 9 7.58 21.11 -3.18
C ALA A 9 6.76 19.93 -3.71
N GLY A 10 7.13 19.40 -4.87
CA GLY A 10 6.54 18.21 -5.46
C GLY A 10 6.39 17.15 -4.39
N ALA A 11 5.14 16.82 -4.02
CA ALA A 11 4.83 15.83 -3.00
C ALA A 11 5.56 14.53 -3.31
N ALA A 12 6.25 13.98 -2.33
CA ALA A 12 6.89 12.68 -2.49
C ALA A 12 5.81 11.65 -2.76
N LYS A 13 5.92 10.97 -3.90
CA LYS A 13 5.01 9.87 -4.21
C LYS A 13 5.19 8.78 -3.15
N ALA A 14 4.23 8.62 -2.27
CA ALA A 14 4.26 7.63 -1.20
C ALA A 14 4.13 6.22 -1.79
N HIS A 15 4.97 5.27 -1.36
CA HIS A 15 4.80 3.86 -1.72
C HIS A 15 3.73 3.24 -0.84
N ILE A 16 2.66 2.71 -1.42
CA ILE A 16 1.61 2.01 -0.67
C ILE A 16 1.88 0.52 -0.51
N ILE A 17 2.55 -0.12 -1.48
CA ILE A 17 2.85 -1.54 -1.39
C ILE A 17 4.10 -1.73 -0.53
N ASP A 18 3.95 -2.40 0.62
CA ASP A 18 5.08 -2.79 1.46
C ASP A 18 5.80 -3.98 0.85
N ARG A 19 5.08 -5.06 0.57
CA ARG A 19 5.67 -6.32 0.07
C ARG A 19 4.66 -7.25 -0.55
N VAL A 20 5.16 -8.21 -1.33
CA VAL A 20 4.39 -9.32 -1.88
C VAL A 20 5.04 -10.62 -1.45
N GLU A 21 4.27 -11.52 -0.88
CA GLU A 21 4.71 -12.83 -0.38
C GLU A 21 3.94 -13.95 -1.10
N VAL A 22 4.58 -15.08 -1.32
CA VAL A 22 3.92 -16.28 -1.84
C VAL A 22 4.16 -17.43 -0.87
N GLU A 23 3.07 -18.03 -0.40
CA GLU A 23 3.08 -19.16 0.52
C GLU A 23 2.23 -20.28 -0.04
N ARG A 24 2.73 -21.52 0.04
CA ARG A 24 1.94 -22.70 -0.32
C ARG A 24 1.11 -23.17 0.87
N LYS A 25 -0.20 -23.37 0.64
CA LYS A 25 -1.11 -24.01 1.59
C LYS A 25 -1.84 -25.16 0.92
N GLY A 26 -1.31 -26.35 1.05
CA GLY A 26 -1.85 -27.55 0.42
C GLY A 26 -1.79 -27.50 -1.11
N LYS A 27 -2.94 -27.52 -1.78
CA LYS A 27 -3.07 -27.43 -3.25
C LYS A 27 -3.15 -25.98 -3.77
N GLU A 28 -3.15 -25.00 -2.88
CA GLU A 28 -3.29 -23.58 -3.17
C GLU A 28 -2.01 -22.83 -2.83
N ALA A 29 -1.72 -21.80 -3.58
CA ALA A 29 -0.69 -20.82 -3.29
C ALA A 29 -1.38 -19.50 -2.93
N HIS A 30 -1.00 -18.93 -1.80
CA HIS A 30 -1.46 -17.66 -1.30
C HIS A 30 -0.44 -16.58 -1.68
N ILE A 31 -0.83 -15.67 -2.53
CA ILE A 31 -0.07 -14.49 -2.89
C ILE A 31 -0.56 -13.36 -1.99
N ARG A 32 0.22 -12.98 -0.99
CA ARG A 32 -0.13 -11.92 -0.04
C ARG A 32 0.55 -10.62 -0.42
N ILE A 33 -0.25 -9.59 -0.69
CA ILE A 33 0.22 -8.23 -0.93
C ILE A 33 0.01 -7.43 0.35
N ARG A 34 1.10 -6.95 0.96
CA ARG A 34 1.04 -6.08 2.15
C ARG A 34 1.24 -4.63 1.76
N PHE A 35 0.55 -3.76 2.50
CA PHE A 35 0.56 -2.32 2.28
C PHE A 35 1.18 -1.60 3.48
N ASN A 36 1.82 -0.48 3.22
CA ASN A 36 2.39 0.41 4.24
C ASN A 36 1.33 1.20 5.00
N THR A 37 0.15 1.30 4.44
CA THR A 37 -0.99 2.03 4.99
C THR A 37 -2.21 1.14 5.03
N THR A 38 -3.22 1.53 5.76
CA THR A 38 -4.51 0.84 5.69
C THR A 38 -5.17 1.09 4.36
N ILE A 39 -5.67 0.01 3.77
CA ILE A 39 -6.41 0.04 2.52
C ILE A 39 -7.79 -0.55 2.73
N GLN A 40 -8.75 -0.02 2.01
CA GLN A 40 -10.04 -0.62 1.83
C GLN A 40 -10.04 -1.36 0.49
N TYR A 41 -10.27 -2.65 0.54
CA TYR A 41 -10.55 -3.43 -0.67
C TYR A 41 -11.96 -3.06 -1.15
N LEU A 42 -12.07 -2.79 -2.43
CA LEU A 42 -13.33 -2.39 -3.01
C LEU A 42 -13.85 -3.47 -3.93
N ARG A 43 -13.01 -3.99 -4.83
CA ARG A 43 -13.38 -4.97 -5.85
C ARG A 43 -12.17 -5.48 -6.61
N HIS A 44 -12.42 -6.44 -7.47
CA HIS A 44 -11.47 -6.88 -8.49
C HIS A 44 -12.17 -7.27 -9.79
N ALA A 45 -11.43 -7.27 -10.88
CA ALA A 45 -11.89 -7.71 -12.19
C ALA A 45 -10.73 -8.31 -13.01
N PRO A 46 -10.95 -9.40 -13.77
CA PRO A 46 -12.11 -10.29 -13.79
C PRO A 46 -12.36 -11.03 -12.49
N GLU A 47 -13.54 -11.64 -12.32
CA GLU A 47 -13.95 -12.22 -11.02
C GLU A 47 -13.16 -13.44 -10.62
N ASN A 48 -13.05 -14.43 -11.47
CA ASN A 48 -12.57 -15.75 -11.06
C ASN A 48 -11.33 -16.23 -11.80
N ALA A 49 -11.03 -15.65 -12.98
CA ALA A 49 -9.87 -16.02 -13.77
C ALA A 49 -9.53 -14.98 -14.83
N GLY A 50 -8.25 -14.67 -14.97
CA GLY A 50 -7.75 -13.73 -15.96
C GLY A 50 -6.25 -13.85 -16.20
N LYS A 51 -5.76 -13.16 -17.22
CA LYS A 51 -4.34 -12.93 -17.42
C LYS A 51 -3.91 -11.65 -16.72
N THR A 52 -4.80 -10.68 -16.66
CA THR A 52 -4.67 -9.46 -15.86
C THR A 52 -5.80 -9.44 -14.84
N LEU A 53 -5.46 -9.14 -13.59
CA LEU A 53 -6.38 -8.96 -12.48
C LEU A 53 -6.22 -7.52 -11.99
N LEU A 54 -7.30 -6.76 -12.00
CA LEU A 54 -7.37 -5.41 -11.44
C LEU A 54 -8.05 -5.50 -10.08
N ILE A 55 -7.37 -5.06 -9.01
CA ILE A 55 -7.91 -4.97 -7.66
C ILE A 55 -8.03 -3.50 -7.32
N TYR A 56 -9.25 -3.03 -7.14
CA TYR A 56 -9.52 -1.66 -6.75
C TYR A 56 -9.44 -1.54 -5.23
N ILE A 57 -8.65 -0.59 -4.78
CA ILE A 57 -8.42 -0.31 -3.37
C ILE A 57 -8.58 1.18 -3.11
N GLN A 58 -9.03 1.52 -1.94
CA GLN A 58 -8.98 2.88 -1.40
C GLN A 58 -7.92 2.93 -0.30
N VAL A 59 -7.01 3.87 -0.40
CA VAL A 59 -6.05 4.15 0.67
C VAL A 59 -6.74 5.00 1.73
N THR A 60 -6.69 4.57 2.99
CA THR A 60 -7.50 5.14 4.06
C THR A 60 -6.70 5.41 5.33
N GLY A 61 -5.40 5.12 5.29
CA GLY A 61 -4.53 5.38 6.42
C GLY A 61 -4.39 6.86 6.76
N PRO A 62 -4.24 7.21 8.04
CA PRO A 62 -4.06 8.58 8.49
C PRO A 62 -2.76 9.23 7.98
N GLU A 63 -1.90 8.45 7.40
CA GLU A 63 -0.54 8.80 7.01
C GLU A 63 -0.43 9.47 5.63
N THR A 64 -1.54 9.55 4.88
CA THR A 64 -1.55 10.12 3.53
C THR A 64 -2.62 11.18 3.37
N PRO A 65 -2.36 12.44 3.73
CA PRO A 65 -3.35 13.52 3.59
C PRO A 65 -3.69 13.87 2.14
N ASN A 66 -2.88 13.51 1.18
CA ASN A 66 -3.21 13.60 -0.26
C ASN A 66 -2.22 12.72 -1.02
N PRO A 67 -2.61 11.51 -1.44
CA PRO A 67 -1.69 10.61 -2.10
C PRO A 67 -1.50 11.03 -3.56
N ASP A 68 -0.55 11.87 -3.83
CA ASP A 68 0.08 11.89 -5.15
C ASP A 68 0.91 10.60 -5.28
N LEU A 69 0.17 9.47 -5.25
CA LEU A 69 0.72 8.12 -5.30
C LEU A 69 1.22 7.88 -6.71
N GLY A 70 2.52 8.00 -6.88
CA GLY A 70 3.14 7.65 -8.15
C GLY A 70 3.00 6.17 -8.50
N PRO A 71 3.23 5.80 -9.76
CA PRO A 71 3.19 4.42 -10.19
C PRO A 71 4.23 3.60 -9.41
N GLN A 72 3.79 2.48 -8.83
CA GLN A 72 4.61 1.54 -8.09
C GLN A 72 4.48 0.17 -8.73
N THR A 73 5.55 -0.58 -8.75
CA THR A 73 5.48 -1.96 -9.20
C THR A 73 6.40 -2.83 -8.35
N VAL A 74 5.86 -3.95 -7.89
CA VAL A 74 6.58 -4.94 -7.09
C VAL A 74 6.63 -6.25 -7.87
N SER A 75 7.82 -6.82 -8.00
CA SER A 75 8.02 -8.12 -8.63
C SER A 75 7.98 -9.21 -7.57
N LEU A 76 7.43 -10.35 -7.92
CA LEU A 76 7.47 -11.51 -7.04
C LEU A 76 8.81 -12.25 -7.16
N PRO A 77 9.23 -12.93 -6.07
CA PRO A 77 10.32 -13.89 -6.17
C PRO A 77 9.94 -14.98 -7.19
N LYS A 78 10.92 -15.50 -7.90
CA LYS A 78 10.73 -16.67 -8.77
C LYS A 78 10.22 -17.83 -7.92
N THR A 79 9.08 -18.35 -8.29
CA THR A 79 8.51 -19.52 -7.65
C THR A 79 7.90 -20.43 -8.72
N ASP A 80 8.06 -21.73 -8.55
CA ASP A 80 7.39 -22.72 -9.38
C ASP A 80 5.93 -22.95 -8.93
N LEU A 81 5.51 -22.30 -7.82
CA LEU A 81 4.19 -22.49 -7.22
C LEU A 81 3.08 -21.80 -8.02
N VAL A 82 3.36 -20.63 -8.57
CA VAL A 82 2.39 -19.80 -9.28
C VAL A 82 2.95 -19.35 -10.63
N PRO A 83 2.08 -19.03 -11.63
CA PRO A 83 2.53 -18.38 -12.85
C PRO A 83 3.27 -17.10 -12.53
N HIS A 84 4.32 -16.77 -13.32
CA HIS A 84 5.02 -15.50 -13.12
C HIS A 84 4.02 -14.35 -13.09
N LEU A 85 4.12 -13.53 -12.06
CA LEU A 85 3.16 -12.49 -11.72
C LEU A 85 3.89 -11.17 -11.49
N ARG A 86 3.29 -10.09 -11.96
CA ARG A 86 3.71 -8.72 -11.73
C ARG A 86 2.58 -7.97 -11.03
N VAL A 87 2.90 -7.26 -9.95
CA VAL A 87 1.99 -6.40 -9.22
C VAL A 87 2.35 -4.95 -9.50
N THR A 88 1.42 -4.17 -10.03
CA THR A 88 1.61 -2.75 -10.36
C THR A 88 0.50 -1.91 -9.75
N TYR A 89 0.88 -0.82 -9.11
CA TYR A 89 -0.02 0.26 -8.73
C TYR A 89 0.25 1.46 -9.63
N PRO A 90 -0.65 1.83 -10.53
CA PRO A 90 -0.39 2.85 -11.56
C PRO A 90 -0.39 4.29 -11.05
N GLY A 91 -0.69 4.54 -9.78
CA GLY A 91 -0.65 5.86 -9.15
C GLY A 91 -1.95 6.65 -9.32
N ALA A 92 -2.28 7.07 -10.50
CA ALA A 92 -3.44 7.92 -10.78
C ALA A 92 -4.80 7.20 -10.82
N GLY A 93 -4.84 5.93 -10.49
CA GLY A 93 -6.07 5.14 -10.41
C GLY A 93 -6.00 4.23 -9.21
N HIS A 94 -7.08 4.06 -8.49
CA HIS A 94 -7.15 3.25 -7.29
C HIS A 94 -7.12 1.73 -7.54
N ALA A 95 -6.58 1.29 -8.67
CA ALA A 95 -6.51 -0.10 -9.05
C ALA A 95 -5.08 -0.65 -8.94
N LEU A 96 -4.91 -1.65 -8.07
CA LEU A 96 -3.75 -2.51 -8.07
C LEU A 96 -3.90 -3.50 -9.23
N GLN A 97 -2.89 -3.63 -10.06
CA GLN A 97 -2.90 -4.50 -11.21
C GLN A 97 -1.96 -5.68 -11.02
N LEU A 98 -2.44 -6.87 -11.28
CA LEU A 98 -1.68 -8.10 -11.28
C LEU A 98 -1.70 -8.72 -12.69
N ASP A 99 -0.54 -8.85 -13.31
CA ASP A 99 -0.38 -9.46 -14.62
C ASP A 99 0.24 -10.86 -14.49
N PHE A 100 -0.57 -11.88 -14.75
CA PHE A 100 -0.10 -13.27 -14.79
C PHE A 100 0.50 -13.61 -16.17
N SER A 101 1.54 -14.43 -16.19
CA SER A 101 2.13 -14.89 -17.45
C SER A 101 1.18 -15.75 -18.29
N GLN A 102 0.17 -16.36 -17.68
CA GLN A 102 -0.88 -17.15 -18.31
C GLN A 102 -2.23 -16.89 -17.61
N ARG A 103 -3.33 -17.27 -18.26
CA ARG A 103 -4.67 -17.19 -17.64
C ARG A 103 -4.70 -18.06 -16.40
N THR A 104 -5.02 -17.45 -15.25
CA THR A 104 -4.99 -18.07 -13.93
C THR A 104 -6.33 -17.87 -13.25
N SER A 105 -6.87 -18.93 -12.64
CA SER A 105 -8.01 -18.82 -11.74
C SER A 105 -7.51 -18.38 -10.36
N TYR A 106 -8.29 -17.54 -9.70
CA TYR A 106 -7.96 -17.01 -8.38
C TYR A 106 -9.21 -16.75 -7.55
N ASN A 107 -9.01 -16.73 -6.24
CA ASN A 107 -9.96 -16.19 -5.27
C ASN A 107 -9.23 -15.12 -4.46
N ILE A 108 -9.92 -14.04 -4.09
CA ILE A 108 -9.32 -12.93 -3.34
C ILE A 108 -9.93 -12.86 -1.96
N THR A 109 -9.04 -12.79 -0.97
CA THR A 109 -9.38 -12.51 0.42
C THR A 109 -8.48 -11.40 0.92
N TRP A 110 -8.93 -10.65 1.92
CA TRP A 110 -8.15 -9.58 2.53
C TRP A 110 -7.94 -9.88 4.01
N SER A 111 -6.89 -9.34 4.57
CA SER A 111 -6.50 -9.69 5.94
C SER A 111 -7.18 -8.80 6.99
N VAL A 112 -7.19 -9.31 8.21
CA VAL A 112 -7.77 -8.69 9.41
C VAL A 112 -7.13 -7.34 9.75
N ASP A 113 -5.88 -7.11 9.32
CA ASP A 113 -5.14 -5.88 9.63
C ASP A 113 -5.47 -4.71 8.70
N GLY A 114 -6.36 -4.91 7.70
CA GLY A 114 -6.65 -3.90 6.68
C GLY A 114 -5.42 -3.48 5.86
N ARG A 115 -4.31 -4.21 5.98
CA ARG A 115 -3.02 -3.87 5.35
C ARG A 115 -2.51 -4.96 4.42
N SER A 116 -3.31 -5.99 4.14
CA SER A 116 -2.94 -7.00 3.14
C SER A 116 -4.13 -7.59 2.39
N ILE A 117 -3.86 -8.00 1.16
CA ILE A 117 -4.77 -8.73 0.29
C ILE A 117 -4.11 -10.06 -0.04
N ASP A 118 -4.85 -11.16 0.12
CA ASP A 118 -4.42 -12.50 -0.24
C ASP A 118 -5.13 -12.94 -1.53
N ILE A 119 -4.36 -13.27 -2.55
CA ILE A 119 -4.85 -13.86 -3.79
C ILE A 119 -4.52 -15.35 -3.76
N ILE A 120 -5.55 -16.16 -3.71
CA ILE A 120 -5.45 -17.61 -3.64
C ILE A 120 -5.53 -18.16 -5.06
N VAL A 121 -4.48 -18.85 -5.48
CA VAL A 121 -4.38 -19.46 -6.82
C VAL A 121 -4.06 -20.96 -6.70
N PRO A 122 -4.51 -21.82 -7.64
CA PRO A 122 -4.09 -23.21 -7.64
C PRO A 122 -2.58 -23.30 -7.92
N VAL A 123 -1.89 -24.18 -7.22
CA VAL A 123 -0.48 -24.48 -7.45
C VAL A 123 -0.31 -25.06 -8.85
N LEU A 124 0.72 -24.63 -9.58
CA LEU A 124 1.02 -25.16 -10.91
C LEU A 124 1.25 -26.67 -10.85
N VAL A 125 0.65 -27.38 -11.81
CA VAL A 125 0.86 -28.83 -11.94
C VAL A 125 2.32 -29.08 -12.29
N GLY A 126 3.01 -29.89 -11.46
CA GLY A 126 4.46 -30.13 -11.59
C GLY A 126 5.33 -29.19 -10.76
N ALA A 127 4.76 -28.24 -10.00
CA ALA A 127 5.49 -27.49 -9.01
C ALA A 127 6.11 -28.45 -7.99
N ARG A 128 7.42 -28.59 -8.04
CA ARG A 128 8.18 -29.44 -7.09
C ARG A 128 8.05 -28.81 -5.71
N ASP A 129 7.85 -29.66 -4.70
CA ASP A 129 8.09 -29.24 -3.33
C ASP A 129 9.57 -28.86 -3.24
N TRP A 130 9.89 -27.59 -3.34
CA TRP A 130 11.24 -27.08 -3.25
C TRP A 130 11.89 -27.36 -1.87
N ALA A 131 11.14 -27.86 -0.92
CA ALA A 131 11.62 -28.38 0.36
C ALA A 131 12.38 -29.72 0.23
N VAL A 132 12.46 -30.38 -0.93
CA VAL A 132 12.99 -31.75 -1.06
C VAL A 132 14.23 -31.88 -1.94
N GLN A 133 14.70 -30.83 -2.63
CA GLN A 133 15.90 -30.98 -3.47
C GLN A 133 16.94 -29.87 -3.26
N ALA A 134 17.61 -29.88 -2.10
CA ALA A 134 19.00 -29.48 -2.04
C ALA A 134 19.85 -30.73 -2.36
N LYS A 135 20.13 -30.97 -3.65
CA LYS A 135 21.20 -31.88 -4.06
C LYS A 135 22.49 -31.25 -3.55
N ALA A 136 23.25 -32.01 -2.75
CA ALA A 136 24.56 -31.60 -2.26
C ALA A 136 25.41 -31.06 -3.44
N PRO A 137 26.09 -29.92 -3.28
CA PRO A 137 27.02 -29.45 -4.30
C PRO A 137 28.17 -30.48 -4.45
N PRO A 138 28.66 -30.69 -5.66
CA PRO A 138 29.87 -31.52 -5.85
C PRO A 138 31.01 -30.93 -5.05
N PRO A 139 31.94 -31.73 -4.52
CA PRO A 139 33.08 -31.25 -3.75
C PRO A 139 33.88 -30.26 -4.60
N ALA A 140 34.18 -29.11 -3.99
CA ALA A 140 34.97 -28.05 -4.62
C ALA A 140 36.38 -28.61 -5.04
N PRO A 141 36.90 -28.27 -6.24
CA PRO A 141 38.27 -28.57 -6.59
C PRO A 141 39.24 -27.94 -5.59
N ALA A 142 40.23 -28.67 -5.19
CA ALA A 142 41.29 -28.22 -4.28
C ALA A 142 41.84 -26.86 -4.73
N ALA A 143 41.92 -25.92 -3.81
CA ALA A 143 42.47 -24.60 -4.07
C ALA A 143 43.93 -24.67 -4.47
N ALA A 144 44.28 -24.05 -5.60
CA ALA A 144 45.68 -23.81 -5.99
C ALA A 144 46.31 -22.82 -5.00
N PRO A 145 47.62 -22.97 -4.72
CA PRO A 145 48.32 -22.12 -3.76
C PRO A 145 48.37 -20.66 -4.22
N ALA A 146 48.13 -19.77 -3.26
CA ALA A 146 48.10 -18.32 -3.48
C ALA A 146 49.50 -17.80 -3.88
N PRO A 147 49.60 -16.83 -4.82
CA PRO A 147 50.85 -16.15 -5.11
C PRO A 147 51.27 -15.23 -3.95
N PRO A 148 52.59 -14.97 -3.77
CA PRO A 148 53.09 -14.20 -2.64
C PRO A 148 52.66 -12.74 -2.70
N ALA A 149 52.37 -12.18 -1.51
CA ALA A 149 51.93 -10.83 -1.32
C ALA A 149 52.95 -9.79 -1.77
N GLN A 150 52.51 -8.82 -2.55
CA GLN A 150 53.31 -7.62 -2.87
C GLN A 150 53.32 -6.66 -1.67
N PRO A 151 54.46 -5.96 -1.42
CA PRO A 151 54.54 -4.99 -0.35
C PRO A 151 53.67 -3.74 -0.63
N PRO A 152 53.19 -3.04 0.41
CA PRO A 152 52.31 -1.89 0.24
C PRO A 152 53.08 -0.70 -0.36
N PRO A 153 52.42 0.12 -1.22
CA PRO A 153 53.04 1.33 -1.76
C PRO A 153 53.16 2.41 -0.68
N ALA A 154 54.27 3.17 -0.77
CA ALA A 154 54.62 4.27 0.12
C ALA A 154 53.59 5.42 0.05
N PRO A 155 53.39 6.20 1.14
CA PRO A 155 52.42 7.27 1.16
C PRO A 155 52.82 8.43 0.24
N ILE A 156 51.90 8.85 -0.61
CA ILE A 156 52.04 10.03 -1.49
C ILE A 156 51.88 11.28 -0.62
N ALA A 157 52.86 12.15 -0.66
CA ALA A 157 52.86 13.44 0.03
C ALA A 157 51.76 14.34 -0.51
N ALA A 158 51.07 15.01 0.41
CA ALA A 158 50.00 15.99 0.10
C ALA A 158 50.60 17.20 -0.66
N PRO A 159 49.92 17.73 -1.71
CA PRO A 159 50.32 18.97 -2.36
C PRO A 159 50.07 20.18 -1.47
N ALA A 160 51.00 21.14 -1.52
CA ALA A 160 50.99 22.40 -0.80
C ALA A 160 49.81 23.29 -1.26
N PRO A 161 49.25 24.14 -0.34
CA PRO A 161 48.11 24.99 -0.67
C PRO A 161 48.53 26.13 -1.63
N THR A 162 47.66 26.30 -2.66
CA THR A 162 47.76 27.40 -3.64
C THR A 162 47.38 28.72 -2.95
N PRO A 163 48.08 29.82 -3.21
CA PRO A 163 47.77 31.12 -2.63
C PRO A 163 46.47 31.72 -3.20
N ALA A 164 45.71 32.35 -2.33
CA ALA A 164 44.44 33.00 -2.62
C ALA A 164 44.66 34.22 -3.59
N PRO A 165 43.70 34.44 -4.52
CA PRO A 165 43.69 35.65 -5.37
C PRO A 165 43.30 36.89 -4.56
N PRO A 166 43.78 38.11 -4.99
CA PRO A 166 43.52 39.33 -4.27
C PRO A 166 42.05 39.80 -4.37
N PRO A 167 41.54 40.58 -3.41
CA PRO A 167 40.14 40.99 -3.36
C PRO A 167 39.80 41.98 -4.49
N VAL A 168 38.74 41.63 -5.23
CA VAL A 168 38.14 42.54 -6.24
C VAL A 168 37.28 43.56 -5.50
N GLN A 169 37.55 44.83 -5.67
CA GLN A 169 36.74 45.91 -5.15
C GLN A 169 35.32 45.87 -5.78
N ALA A 170 34.32 45.79 -4.91
CA ALA A 170 32.93 45.86 -5.30
C ALA A 170 32.53 47.24 -5.82
N ALA A 171 32.03 47.30 -7.03
CA ALA A 171 31.36 48.48 -7.57
C ALA A 171 30.00 48.67 -6.86
N ALA A 172 29.65 49.91 -6.55
CA ALA A 172 28.40 50.27 -5.88
C ALA A 172 27.16 49.84 -6.67
N PRO A 173 26.12 49.32 -5.99
CA PRO A 173 24.91 48.87 -6.66
C PRO A 173 24.08 50.02 -7.19
N THR A 174 23.66 49.90 -8.43
CA THR A 174 22.63 50.77 -9.06
C THR A 174 21.28 50.48 -8.41
N PRO A 175 20.43 51.47 -8.09
CA PRO A 175 19.14 51.22 -7.47
C PRO A 175 18.21 50.43 -8.43
N PRO A 176 17.44 49.47 -7.91
CA PRO A 176 16.53 48.67 -8.72
C PRO A 176 15.34 49.52 -9.21
N PRO A 177 14.79 49.22 -10.40
CA PRO A 177 13.60 49.89 -10.89
C PRO A 177 12.40 49.56 -9.99
N VAL A 178 11.56 50.54 -9.76
CA VAL A 178 10.32 50.43 -8.99
C VAL A 178 9.41 49.38 -9.64
N PRO A 179 8.98 48.33 -8.93
CA PRO A 179 8.05 47.37 -9.51
C PRO A 179 6.67 47.99 -9.68
N SER A 180 6.11 47.82 -10.87
CA SER A 180 4.70 48.10 -11.14
C SER A 180 3.80 47.29 -10.20
N PRO A 181 2.63 47.77 -9.78
CA PRO A 181 1.77 47.07 -8.86
C PRO A 181 1.30 45.74 -9.50
N VAL A 182 1.68 44.63 -8.86
CA VAL A 182 1.20 43.28 -9.17
C VAL A 182 -0.27 43.26 -8.82
N PRO A 183 -1.17 42.80 -9.71
CA PRO A 183 -2.57 42.59 -9.38
C PRO A 183 -2.69 41.57 -8.23
N ALA A 184 -3.63 41.83 -7.34
CA ALA A 184 -3.91 40.97 -6.18
C ALA A 184 -4.06 39.52 -6.61
N PRO A 185 -3.48 38.55 -5.89
CA PRO A 185 -3.66 37.17 -6.22
C PRO A 185 -5.14 36.81 -6.07
N THR A 186 -5.73 36.38 -7.16
CA THR A 186 -7.01 35.67 -7.12
C THR A 186 -6.86 34.50 -6.16
N PRO A 187 -7.83 34.25 -5.25
CA PRO A 187 -7.74 33.09 -4.38
C PRO A 187 -7.49 31.86 -5.26
N ALA A 188 -6.43 31.13 -4.95
CA ALA A 188 -6.16 29.86 -5.61
C ALA A 188 -7.41 28.99 -5.42
N ILE A 189 -8.13 28.78 -6.52
CA ILE A 189 -9.19 27.79 -6.56
C ILE A 189 -8.51 26.50 -6.15
N ALA A 190 -8.90 25.95 -5.01
CA ALA A 190 -8.49 24.62 -4.62
C ALA A 190 -8.65 23.74 -5.85
N PRO A 191 -7.65 22.98 -6.27
CA PRO A 191 -7.83 22.08 -7.40
C PRO A 191 -9.08 21.28 -7.11
N ALA A 192 -10.06 21.37 -8.01
CA ALA A 192 -11.26 20.56 -7.91
C ALA A 192 -10.80 19.15 -7.59
N PRO A 193 -11.35 18.49 -6.58
CA PRO A 193 -10.93 17.16 -6.23
C PRO A 193 -10.92 16.37 -7.53
N ALA A 194 -9.74 15.85 -7.89
CA ALA A 194 -9.64 15.00 -9.07
C ALA A 194 -10.77 13.99 -8.93
N PRO A 195 -11.61 13.80 -9.95
CA PRO A 195 -12.78 12.96 -9.81
C PRO A 195 -12.30 11.64 -9.25
N GLU A 196 -12.62 11.41 -8.01
CA GLU A 196 -12.30 10.18 -7.32
C GLU A 196 -12.92 9.09 -8.16
N SER A 197 -12.08 8.29 -8.77
CA SER A 197 -12.51 7.22 -9.66
C SER A 197 -13.49 6.36 -8.89
N ALA A 198 -14.73 6.52 -9.23
CA ALA A 198 -15.80 5.82 -8.58
C ALA A 198 -15.57 4.31 -8.73
N GLN A 199 -15.88 3.62 -7.71
CA GLN A 199 -15.58 2.24 -7.42
C GLN A 199 -16.69 1.32 -7.91
N ALA A 200 -16.34 0.25 -8.57
CA ALA A 200 -17.24 -0.80 -8.99
C ALA A 200 -17.08 -2.07 -8.13
N PRO A 201 -18.15 -2.78 -7.82
CA PRO A 201 -18.24 -3.94 -6.95
C PRO A 201 -17.82 -5.27 -7.56
N PRO A 202 -17.77 -6.30 -6.72
CA PRO A 202 -17.48 -7.65 -7.17
C PRO A 202 -18.67 -8.26 -7.93
N PRO A 203 -18.40 -9.03 -8.97
CA PRO A 203 -19.41 -9.78 -9.69
C PRO A 203 -19.91 -10.98 -8.92
N GLN A 204 -21.19 -11.20 -9.03
CA GLN A 204 -21.80 -12.48 -8.69
C GLN A 204 -21.47 -13.55 -9.71
N ARG A 205 -21.39 -14.78 -9.18
CA ARG A 205 -21.71 -15.94 -10.02
C ARG A 205 -23.10 -15.75 -10.60
N PRO A 206 -23.27 -15.95 -11.90
CA PRO A 206 -24.58 -16.30 -12.36
C PRO A 206 -24.97 -17.59 -11.66
N ALA A 207 -26.11 -17.62 -11.04
CA ALA A 207 -26.88 -18.81 -10.96
C ALA A 207 -27.37 -19.15 -12.38
N THR A 208 -26.47 -19.39 -13.29
CA THR A 208 -26.75 -20.31 -14.35
C THR A 208 -26.23 -21.62 -13.84
N THR A 209 -27.09 -22.31 -13.30
CA THR A 209 -27.35 -23.71 -13.58
C THR A 209 -27.30 -23.98 -15.09
N ALA A 210 -26.20 -23.73 -15.77
CA ALA A 210 -25.66 -24.74 -16.63
C ALA A 210 -25.07 -25.70 -15.60
N ALA A 211 -25.83 -26.69 -15.26
CA ALA A 211 -25.38 -27.88 -14.62
C ALA A 211 -24.03 -28.24 -15.27
N MET A 212 -22.91 -27.93 -14.59
CA MET A 212 -21.92 -28.99 -14.49
C MET A 212 -22.78 -30.19 -14.09
N PRO A 213 -22.66 -31.34 -14.77
CA PRO A 213 -23.35 -32.49 -14.27
C PRO A 213 -22.98 -32.51 -12.79
N LYS A 214 -23.94 -32.30 -11.89
CA LYS A 214 -23.81 -32.71 -10.51
C LYS A 214 -23.29 -34.12 -10.70
N LEU A 215 -22.00 -34.34 -10.35
CA LEU A 215 -21.59 -35.70 -10.07
C LEU A 215 -22.63 -36.15 -9.09
N ALA A 216 -23.43 -37.10 -9.53
CA ALA A 216 -24.49 -37.66 -8.69
C ALA A 216 -23.84 -37.96 -7.36
N PRO A 217 -24.45 -37.65 -6.20
CA PRO A 217 -23.86 -37.93 -4.93
C PRO A 217 -23.47 -39.41 -4.99
N LEU A 218 -22.18 -39.69 -4.70
CA LEU A 218 -21.63 -41.03 -4.78
C LEU A 218 -22.58 -41.96 -4.04
N THR A 219 -22.95 -43.05 -4.65
CA THR A 219 -23.76 -44.08 -3.97
C THR A 219 -22.96 -44.63 -2.79
N PRO A 220 -23.60 -45.12 -1.73
CA PRO A 220 -22.89 -45.73 -0.61
C PRO A 220 -21.88 -46.80 -1.04
N GLU A 221 -22.18 -47.58 -2.07
CA GLU A 221 -21.31 -48.59 -2.64
C GLU A 221 -20.07 -47.97 -3.31
N GLU A 222 -20.22 -46.88 -4.04
CA GLU A 222 -19.11 -46.16 -4.63
C GLU A 222 -18.22 -45.49 -3.57
N VAL A 223 -18.79 -44.99 -2.47
CA VAL A 223 -18.05 -44.43 -1.34
C VAL A 223 -17.20 -45.54 -0.70
N GLU A 224 -17.74 -46.70 -0.42
CA GLU A 224 -17.01 -47.83 0.17
C GLU A 224 -15.92 -48.37 -0.76
N ALA A 225 -16.19 -48.47 -2.07
CA ALA A 225 -15.20 -48.92 -3.06
C ALA A 225 -14.01 -47.97 -3.11
N ARG A 226 -14.25 -46.64 -3.17
CA ARG A 226 -13.20 -45.61 -3.19
C ARG A 226 -12.43 -45.52 -1.86
N ALA A 227 -13.16 -45.62 -0.75
CA ALA A 227 -12.55 -45.64 0.57
C ALA A 227 -11.56 -46.80 0.71
N LYS A 228 -11.96 -48.00 0.24
CA LYS A 228 -11.11 -49.19 0.25
C LYS A 228 -9.88 -49.02 -0.64
N GLU A 229 -10.05 -48.56 -1.89
CA GLU A 229 -8.95 -48.32 -2.83
C GLU A 229 -7.91 -47.34 -2.25
N TRP A 230 -8.36 -46.19 -1.72
CA TRP A 230 -7.46 -45.22 -1.13
C TRP A 230 -6.83 -45.67 0.18
N MET A 231 -7.54 -46.49 0.97
CA MET A 231 -7.02 -47.07 2.18
C MET A 231 -5.92 -48.09 1.87
N ASP A 232 -6.07 -48.92 0.85
CA ASP A 232 -5.07 -49.89 0.44
C ASP A 232 -3.82 -49.17 -0.11
N ALA A 233 -4.01 -48.09 -0.87
CA ALA A 233 -2.91 -47.23 -1.32
C ALA A 233 -2.20 -46.50 -0.14
N ALA A 234 -2.94 -46.13 0.90
CA ALA A 234 -2.37 -45.54 2.12
C ALA A 234 -1.52 -46.53 2.90
N ARG A 235 -2.00 -47.76 3.08
CA ARG A 235 -1.24 -48.84 3.72
C ARG A 235 0.05 -49.15 2.97
N GLN A 236 -0.01 -49.27 1.64
CA GLN A 236 1.19 -49.45 0.83
C GLN A 236 2.19 -48.27 1.00
N GLY A 237 1.66 -47.03 1.16
CA GLY A 237 2.48 -45.85 1.47
C GLY A 237 3.17 -45.95 2.83
N ILE A 238 2.48 -46.47 3.87
CA ILE A 238 3.03 -46.70 5.20
C ILE A 238 4.10 -47.79 5.15
N ASP A 239 3.81 -48.93 4.53
CA ASP A 239 4.75 -50.04 4.38
C ASP A 239 6.02 -49.63 3.63
N ALA A 240 5.88 -48.79 2.62
CA ALA A 240 7.00 -48.22 1.86
C ALA A 240 7.69 -47.03 2.58
N ARG A 241 7.32 -46.73 3.82
CA ARG A 241 7.80 -45.57 4.60
C ARG A 241 7.65 -44.19 3.88
N LYS A 242 6.65 -44.08 3.02
CA LYS A 242 6.29 -42.87 2.31
C LYS A 242 5.17 -42.11 3.03
N GLY A 243 5.46 -41.61 4.23
CA GLY A 243 4.46 -41.02 5.13
C GLY A 243 3.63 -39.93 4.53
N VAL A 244 4.23 -39.03 3.71
CA VAL A 244 3.51 -37.94 3.03
C VAL A 244 2.45 -38.47 2.06
N VAL A 245 2.78 -39.51 1.27
CA VAL A 245 1.86 -40.12 0.31
C VAL A 245 0.73 -40.84 1.06
N ALA A 246 1.08 -41.56 2.14
CA ALA A 246 0.10 -42.22 2.98
C ALA A 246 -0.88 -41.23 3.61
N ALA A 247 -0.38 -40.13 4.20
CA ALA A 247 -1.22 -39.09 4.79
C ALA A 247 -2.16 -38.43 3.76
N GLU A 248 -1.72 -38.27 2.51
CA GLU A 248 -2.57 -37.73 1.44
C GLU A 248 -3.73 -38.69 1.11
N ARG A 249 -3.45 -39.98 0.99
CA ARG A 249 -4.48 -41.01 0.73
C ARG A 249 -5.45 -41.14 1.88
N LEU A 250 -4.97 -41.11 3.12
CA LEU A 250 -5.81 -41.11 4.32
C LEU A 250 -6.71 -39.87 4.39
N ASN A 251 -6.21 -38.70 4.03
CA ASN A 251 -7.04 -37.48 3.93
C ASN A 251 -8.16 -37.65 2.89
N GLN A 252 -7.88 -38.33 1.77
CA GLN A 252 -8.90 -38.60 0.76
C GLN A 252 -9.99 -39.51 1.33
N VAL A 253 -9.64 -40.57 2.08
CA VAL A 253 -10.60 -41.45 2.78
C VAL A 253 -11.46 -40.64 3.76
N LEU A 254 -10.82 -39.81 4.60
CA LEU A 254 -11.48 -38.98 5.61
C LEU A 254 -12.36 -37.85 5.00
N SER A 255 -12.15 -37.51 3.74
CA SER A 255 -12.98 -36.52 3.02
C SER A 255 -14.26 -37.10 2.42
N LEU A 256 -14.38 -38.44 2.37
CA LEU A 256 -15.59 -39.09 1.94
C LEU A 256 -16.65 -39.04 3.06
N PRO A 257 -17.94 -39.26 2.74
CA PRO A 257 -18.96 -39.52 3.72
C PRO A 257 -18.53 -40.70 4.62
N GLN A 258 -19.05 -40.74 5.86
CA GLN A 258 -18.68 -41.78 6.81
C GLN A 258 -18.82 -43.17 6.18
N ASN A 259 -17.75 -43.96 6.24
CA ASN A 259 -17.60 -45.26 5.59
C ASN A 259 -16.87 -46.23 6.51
N SER A 260 -16.79 -47.49 6.12
CA SER A 260 -16.20 -48.55 6.94
C SER A 260 -14.70 -48.37 7.24
N GLN A 261 -13.99 -47.54 6.47
CA GLN A 261 -12.56 -47.29 6.61
C GLN A 261 -12.23 -46.01 7.42
N THR A 262 -13.23 -45.19 7.77
CA THR A 262 -13.03 -43.88 8.39
C THR A 262 -12.27 -43.97 9.72
N GLU A 263 -12.63 -44.89 10.60
CA GLU A 263 -11.96 -45.12 11.89
C GLU A 263 -10.50 -45.54 11.71
N ALA A 264 -10.26 -46.50 10.83
CA ALA A 264 -8.92 -46.99 10.53
C ALA A 264 -8.05 -45.90 9.86
N ALA A 265 -8.64 -45.10 8.99
CA ALA A 265 -7.94 -43.97 8.33
C ALA A 265 -7.50 -42.94 9.36
N GLN A 266 -8.33 -42.59 10.33
CA GLN A 266 -7.96 -41.64 11.39
C GLN A 266 -6.85 -42.21 12.31
N ALA A 267 -6.87 -43.49 12.64
CA ALA A 267 -5.82 -44.11 13.42
C ALA A 267 -4.47 -44.13 12.70
N LEU A 268 -4.46 -44.50 11.41
CA LEU A 268 -3.25 -44.55 10.58
C LEU A 268 -2.72 -43.16 10.17
N MET A 269 -3.52 -42.10 10.29
CA MET A 269 -3.07 -40.74 10.00
C MET A 269 -1.93 -40.33 10.93
N GLY A 270 -2.00 -40.66 12.21
CA GLY A 270 -0.92 -40.43 13.16
C GLY A 270 0.38 -41.11 12.73
N GLU A 271 0.31 -42.41 12.34
CA GLU A 271 1.47 -43.16 11.86
C GLU A 271 2.07 -42.58 10.58
N ALA A 272 1.23 -42.19 9.64
CA ALA A 272 1.68 -41.52 8.42
C ALA A 272 2.39 -40.19 8.72
N ARG A 273 1.95 -39.44 9.75
CA ARG A 273 2.61 -38.22 10.22
C ARG A 273 3.94 -38.51 10.93
N GLU A 274 4.03 -39.60 11.72
CA GLU A 274 5.30 -40.05 12.30
C GLU A 274 6.33 -40.35 11.21
N LEU A 275 5.95 -41.16 10.22
CA LEU A 275 6.80 -41.49 9.07
C LEU A 275 7.23 -40.28 8.25
N SER A 276 6.46 -39.22 8.30
CA SER A 276 6.78 -37.92 7.68
C SER A 276 7.69 -37.04 8.55
N GLY A 277 8.03 -37.44 9.77
CA GLY A 277 8.79 -36.67 10.75
C GLY A 277 7.99 -35.54 11.38
N GLU A 278 6.67 -35.49 11.20
CA GLU A 278 5.76 -34.46 11.73
C GLU A 278 5.23 -34.84 13.13
N LEU A 279 6.15 -35.10 14.10
CA LEU A 279 5.80 -35.69 15.41
C LEU A 279 4.73 -34.92 16.18
N ASN A 280 4.73 -33.57 16.11
CA ASN A 280 3.69 -32.77 16.77
C ASN A 280 2.31 -32.94 16.12
N LYS A 281 2.26 -33.09 14.80
CA LYS A 281 0.99 -33.37 14.12
C LYS A 281 0.54 -34.81 14.37
N ALA A 282 1.46 -35.77 14.38
CA ALA A 282 1.16 -37.15 14.74
C ALA A 282 0.49 -37.25 16.12
N LYS A 283 1.02 -36.53 17.10
CA LYS A 283 0.42 -36.45 18.44
C LYS A 283 -1.01 -35.92 18.40
N LEU A 284 -1.26 -34.82 17.66
CA LEU A 284 -2.58 -34.22 17.52
C LEU A 284 -3.58 -35.18 16.83
N GLU A 285 -3.14 -35.93 15.81
CA GLU A 285 -3.99 -36.90 15.11
C GLU A 285 -4.34 -38.08 16.03
N TYR A 286 -3.41 -38.56 16.84
CA TYR A 286 -3.67 -39.62 17.83
C TYR A 286 -4.59 -39.14 18.96
N GLU A 287 -4.40 -37.91 19.47
CA GLU A 287 -5.30 -37.32 20.47
C GLU A 287 -6.71 -37.14 19.89
N LEU A 288 -6.82 -36.73 18.63
CA LEU A 288 -8.07 -36.59 17.92
C LEU A 288 -8.78 -37.96 17.77
N TYR A 289 -8.03 -39.03 17.39
CA TYR A 289 -8.56 -40.37 17.31
C TYR A 289 -9.14 -40.82 18.65
N LEU A 290 -8.39 -40.68 19.76
CA LEU A 290 -8.86 -41.07 21.10
C LEU A 290 -10.10 -40.29 21.55
N LYS A 291 -10.23 -39.04 21.10
CA LYS A 291 -11.40 -38.20 21.38
C LYS A 291 -12.62 -38.63 20.55
N GLN A 292 -12.44 -38.98 19.29
CA GLN A 292 -13.53 -39.36 18.39
C GLN A 292 -13.98 -40.85 18.62
N TYR A 293 -13.04 -41.73 18.94
CA TYR A 293 -13.24 -43.17 19.10
C TYR A 293 -12.70 -43.66 20.44
N PRO A 294 -13.27 -43.25 21.58
CA PRO A 294 -12.74 -43.61 22.90
C PRO A 294 -12.79 -45.11 23.20
N GLN A 295 -13.62 -45.86 22.52
CA GLN A 295 -13.73 -47.33 22.57
C GLN A 295 -13.43 -47.96 21.21
N GLY A 296 -12.71 -47.26 20.34
CA GLY A 296 -12.41 -47.71 18.99
C GLY A 296 -11.42 -48.88 18.96
N LYS A 297 -11.41 -49.57 17.81
CA LYS A 297 -10.60 -50.76 17.58
C LYS A 297 -9.08 -50.51 17.71
N TYR A 298 -8.60 -49.29 17.46
CA TYR A 298 -7.18 -48.94 17.42
C TYR A 298 -6.72 -48.19 18.67
N VAL A 299 -7.53 -48.06 19.72
CA VAL A 299 -7.20 -47.30 20.94
C VAL A 299 -5.88 -47.77 21.56
N ALA A 300 -5.66 -49.08 21.73
CA ALA A 300 -4.43 -49.62 22.32
C ALA A 300 -3.19 -49.25 21.47
N GLN A 301 -3.29 -49.39 20.15
CA GLN A 301 -2.21 -49.05 19.21
C GLN A 301 -1.87 -47.57 19.27
N VAL A 302 -2.88 -46.70 19.19
CA VAL A 302 -2.73 -45.26 19.25
C VAL A 302 -2.14 -44.79 20.57
N GLN A 303 -2.55 -45.37 21.69
CA GLN A 303 -1.97 -45.11 23.02
C GLN A 303 -0.50 -45.51 23.10
N GLN A 304 -0.13 -46.64 22.50
CA GLN A 304 1.25 -47.11 22.43
C GLN A 304 2.13 -46.15 21.62
N HIS A 305 1.65 -45.70 20.45
CA HIS A 305 2.35 -44.71 19.65
C HIS A 305 2.48 -43.36 20.40
N LEU A 306 1.43 -42.90 21.06
CA LEU A 306 1.46 -41.67 21.88
C LEU A 306 2.46 -41.79 23.05
N ALA A 307 2.54 -42.93 23.71
CA ALA A 307 3.50 -43.15 24.78
C ALA A 307 4.95 -43.20 24.27
N THR A 308 5.18 -43.71 23.06
CA THR A 308 6.49 -43.76 22.42
C THR A 308 6.89 -42.36 21.98
N LEU A 309 6.00 -41.62 21.31
CA LEU A 309 6.17 -40.23 20.95
C LEU A 309 6.45 -39.33 22.17
N GLY A 310 5.74 -39.54 23.28
CA GLY A 310 5.97 -38.82 24.52
C GLY A 310 7.39 -39.03 25.07
N LYS A 311 7.95 -40.26 24.95
CA LYS A 311 9.32 -40.56 25.34
C LYS A 311 10.36 -39.98 24.36
N GLU A 312 10.09 -39.98 23.06
CA GLU A 312 10.96 -39.41 22.06
C GLU A 312 10.99 -37.85 22.14
N VAL A 313 9.85 -37.21 22.34
CA VAL A 313 9.74 -35.77 22.57
C VAL A 313 10.39 -35.39 23.90
N ALA A 314 10.21 -36.17 24.99
CA ALA A 314 10.89 -35.91 26.26
C ALA A 314 12.40 -36.16 26.19
N LYS A 315 12.86 -37.12 25.40
CA LYS A 315 14.29 -37.41 25.18
C LYS A 315 14.94 -36.35 24.31
N SER A 316 14.22 -35.72 23.36
CA SER A 316 14.66 -34.61 22.58
C SER A 316 14.71 -33.29 23.37
N THR A 317 13.90 -33.17 24.45
CA THR A 317 13.93 -32.01 25.37
C THR A 317 14.98 -32.18 26.48
N ALA A 318 15.34 -33.41 26.88
CA ALA A 318 16.31 -33.69 27.96
C ALA A 318 17.75 -33.87 27.49
N ALA A 319 17.98 -34.31 26.26
CA ALA A 319 19.27 -34.17 25.57
C ALA A 319 19.23 -32.78 24.93
N GLY A 320 20.04 -31.83 25.44
CA GLY A 320 20.12 -30.51 24.84
C GLY A 320 20.12 -30.66 23.34
N ALA A 321 19.03 -30.27 22.71
CA ALA A 321 18.66 -30.66 21.37
C ALA A 321 19.87 -30.54 20.44
N PRO A 322 20.28 -31.58 19.67
CA PRO A 322 21.07 -31.35 18.51
C PRO A 322 20.23 -30.39 17.67
N ALA A 323 20.78 -29.18 17.45
CA ALA A 323 20.10 -28.11 16.71
C ALA A 323 19.26 -28.76 15.63
N GLY A 324 17.94 -28.67 15.78
CA GLY A 324 17.00 -29.43 14.99
C GLY A 324 17.41 -29.33 13.55
N VAL A 325 17.22 -30.39 12.75
CA VAL A 325 17.55 -30.40 11.33
C VAL A 325 16.97 -29.12 10.76
N SER A 326 17.80 -28.07 10.78
CA SER A 326 17.42 -26.76 10.31
C SER A 326 17.14 -26.95 8.84
N ARG A 327 15.87 -26.86 8.45
CA ARG A 327 15.55 -26.76 7.03
C ARG A 327 16.50 -25.74 6.47
N PRO A 328 17.23 -26.03 5.40
CA PRO A 328 18.23 -25.10 4.88
C PRO A 328 17.55 -23.74 4.70
N ALA A 329 18.18 -22.72 5.25
CA ALA A 329 17.64 -21.37 5.18
C ALA A 329 17.50 -20.98 3.71
N ASN A 330 16.27 -20.61 3.33
CA ASN A 330 16.01 -20.16 1.98
C ASN A 330 16.25 -18.67 1.88
N TRP A 331 17.18 -18.30 1.01
CA TRP A 331 17.40 -16.93 0.60
C TRP A 331 16.69 -16.66 -0.72
N PHE A 332 15.93 -15.60 -0.77
CA PHE A 332 15.46 -15.04 -2.03
C PHE A 332 15.58 -13.52 -1.98
N SER A 333 16.00 -12.98 -3.11
CA SER A 333 16.04 -11.55 -3.35
C SER A 333 15.17 -11.25 -4.56
N PHE A 334 14.48 -10.14 -4.50
CA PHE A 334 13.66 -9.64 -5.58
C PHE A 334 13.61 -8.12 -5.53
N GLY A 335 13.21 -7.52 -6.61
CA GLY A 335 13.13 -6.09 -6.68
C GLY A 335 13.01 -5.59 -8.11
N SER A 336 13.10 -4.30 -8.26
CA SER A 336 13.10 -3.65 -9.56
C SER A 336 13.93 -2.38 -9.56
N ILE A 337 14.45 -2.06 -10.72
CA ILE A 337 15.02 -0.77 -11.05
C ILE A 337 14.18 -0.20 -12.17
N SER A 338 13.76 1.05 -12.05
CA SER A 338 13.06 1.73 -13.13
C SER A 338 13.60 3.14 -13.34
N GLN A 339 13.48 3.61 -14.58
CA GLN A 339 13.88 4.94 -14.95
C GLN A 339 12.92 5.49 -16.00
N TYR A 340 12.35 6.65 -15.72
CA TYR A 340 11.37 7.31 -16.56
C TYR A 340 11.74 8.76 -16.75
N TYR A 341 11.74 9.21 -18.00
CA TYR A 341 11.86 10.60 -18.35
C TYR A 341 10.49 11.20 -18.56
N TYR A 342 10.21 12.30 -17.86
CA TYR A 342 8.96 13.04 -17.91
C TYR A 342 9.18 14.39 -18.58
N THR A 343 8.25 14.77 -19.47
CA THR A 343 8.24 16.09 -20.09
C THR A 343 6.80 16.57 -20.25
N GLY A 344 6.60 17.87 -20.15
CA GLY A 344 5.29 18.48 -20.30
C GLY A 344 5.42 19.97 -20.57
N HIS A 345 4.42 20.52 -21.26
CA HIS A 345 4.39 21.90 -21.66
C HIS A 345 2.96 22.43 -21.60
N SER A 346 2.82 23.67 -21.11
CA SER A 346 1.55 24.39 -21.05
C SER A 346 1.63 25.68 -21.86
N GLN A 347 0.55 25.95 -22.56
CA GLN A 347 0.28 27.24 -23.17
C GLN A 347 -1.00 27.79 -22.57
N ILE A 348 -0.91 28.96 -21.92
CA ILE A 348 -2.02 29.59 -21.21
C ILE A 348 -2.29 30.90 -21.91
N GLU A 349 -3.49 31.10 -22.44
CA GLU A 349 -3.96 32.34 -23.00
C GLU A 349 -5.00 32.93 -22.05
N THR A 350 -4.76 34.17 -21.63
CA THR A 350 -5.66 34.94 -20.78
C THR A 350 -6.21 36.11 -21.52
N ILE A 351 -7.53 36.24 -21.59
CA ILE A 351 -8.23 37.35 -22.24
C ILE A 351 -8.97 38.12 -21.15
N THR A 352 -8.59 39.39 -21.00
CA THR A 352 -9.17 40.29 -20.00
C THR A 352 -10.01 41.36 -20.70
N PRO A 353 -11.28 41.62 -20.26
CA PRO A 353 -12.09 42.70 -20.79
C PRO A 353 -11.41 44.04 -20.61
N PRO A 354 -11.62 44.98 -21.54
CA PRO A 354 -11.05 46.32 -21.44
C PRO A 354 -11.61 47.05 -20.22
N PRO A 355 -10.79 47.93 -19.58
CA PRO A 355 -11.30 48.86 -18.58
C PRO A 355 -12.39 49.77 -19.15
N PRO A 356 -13.29 50.34 -18.33
CA PRO A 356 -14.33 51.22 -18.78
C PRO A 356 -13.77 52.38 -19.65
N GLY A 357 -14.28 52.50 -20.87
CA GLY A 357 -13.85 53.49 -21.85
C GLY A 357 -12.80 53.01 -22.87
N GLN A 358 -12.32 51.79 -22.78
CA GLN A 358 -11.49 51.14 -23.79
C GLN A 358 -12.29 50.07 -24.54
N LEU A 359 -11.95 49.79 -25.80
CA LEU A 359 -12.66 48.83 -26.66
C LEU A 359 -11.80 47.59 -26.98
N VAL A 360 -10.55 47.55 -26.52
CA VAL A 360 -9.60 46.48 -26.88
C VAL A 360 -9.39 45.54 -25.72
N PHE A 361 -9.68 44.27 -25.94
CA PHE A 361 -9.39 43.20 -25.01
C PHE A 361 -7.87 43.03 -24.88
N ASN A 362 -7.39 42.90 -23.65
CA ASN A 362 -6.01 42.49 -23.41
C ASN A 362 -5.90 40.96 -23.54
N ARG A 363 -4.93 40.52 -24.35
CA ARG A 363 -4.67 39.10 -24.56
C ARG A 363 -3.21 38.82 -24.21
N ASP A 364 -3.01 38.07 -23.13
CA ASP A 364 -1.70 37.63 -22.66
C ASP A 364 -1.53 36.15 -22.91
N THR A 365 -0.38 35.75 -23.46
CA THR A 365 -0.06 34.31 -23.67
C THR A 365 1.20 33.96 -22.91
N LEU A 366 1.10 33.00 -22.02
CA LEU A 366 2.20 32.38 -21.28
C LEU A 366 2.47 30.98 -21.80
N SER A 367 3.72 30.75 -22.20
CA SER A 367 4.19 29.42 -22.64
C SER A 367 5.29 28.97 -21.71
N LEU A 368 5.10 27.80 -21.08
CA LEU A 368 6.05 27.29 -20.10
C LEU A 368 6.20 25.76 -20.18
N THR A 369 7.39 25.29 -19.87
CA THR A 369 7.64 23.87 -19.69
C THR A 369 7.32 23.51 -18.25
N ASP A 370 6.28 22.70 -18.03
CA ASP A 370 5.79 22.32 -16.71
C ASP A 370 6.66 21.28 -16.03
N GLN A 371 7.19 20.38 -16.83
CA GLN A 371 7.94 19.24 -16.35
C GLN A 371 9.08 18.87 -17.30
N LYS A 372 10.25 18.64 -16.74
CA LYS A 372 11.41 18.09 -17.44
C LYS A 372 12.29 17.40 -16.42
N ALA A 373 12.03 16.10 -16.19
CA ALA A 373 12.67 15.38 -15.11
C ALA A 373 12.94 13.91 -15.47
N LEU A 374 14.05 13.38 -14.96
CA LEU A 374 14.35 11.96 -14.95
C LEU A 374 14.14 11.42 -13.55
N ILE A 375 13.26 10.44 -13.41
CA ILE A 375 12.97 9.78 -12.15
C ILE A 375 13.50 8.36 -12.21
N SER A 376 14.42 8.04 -11.30
CA SER A 376 15.02 6.71 -11.14
C SER A 376 14.56 6.12 -9.82
N THR A 377 14.03 4.88 -9.83
CA THR A 377 13.61 4.21 -8.60
C THR A 377 14.31 2.88 -8.44
N VAL A 378 14.63 2.55 -7.20
CA VAL A 378 15.20 1.28 -6.79
C VAL A 378 14.32 0.70 -5.68
N ASP A 379 13.82 -0.52 -5.88
CA ASP A 379 13.11 -1.30 -4.86
C ASP A 379 13.79 -2.66 -4.75
N LEU A 380 14.49 -2.90 -3.66
CA LEU A 380 15.21 -4.15 -3.40
C LEU A 380 14.72 -4.77 -2.11
N GLN A 381 14.45 -6.06 -2.14
CA GLN A 381 14.07 -6.83 -0.98
C GLN A 381 14.86 -8.13 -0.94
N GLY A 382 15.45 -8.41 0.21
CA GLY A 382 16.06 -9.68 0.53
C GLY A 382 15.33 -10.34 1.70
N ARG A 383 15.05 -11.64 1.61
CA ARG A 383 14.43 -12.39 2.70
C ARG A 383 15.14 -13.72 2.89
N ARG A 384 15.47 -14.01 4.13
CA ARG A 384 15.90 -15.31 4.59
C ARG A 384 14.86 -15.87 5.54
N THR A 385 14.34 -17.04 5.23
CA THR A 385 13.40 -17.70 6.14
C THR A 385 13.83 -19.15 6.41
N ASP A 386 13.73 -19.55 7.65
CA ASP A 386 13.91 -20.92 8.11
C ASP A 386 12.77 -21.32 9.08
N SER A 387 12.87 -22.47 9.74
CA SER A 387 11.84 -22.94 10.68
C SER A 387 11.70 -22.05 11.91
N VAL A 388 12.78 -21.37 12.31
CA VAL A 388 12.88 -20.63 13.58
C VAL A 388 12.83 -19.12 13.36
N SER A 389 13.37 -18.61 12.25
CA SER A 389 13.55 -17.20 12.02
C SER A 389 13.09 -16.74 10.64
N ASP A 390 12.75 -15.47 10.53
CA ASP A 390 12.47 -14.75 9.29
C ASP A 390 13.24 -13.43 9.36
N LEU A 391 14.24 -13.27 8.48
CA LEU A 391 15.03 -12.04 8.33
C LEU A 391 14.66 -11.39 7.01
N ARG A 392 14.42 -10.09 7.03
CA ARG A 392 14.14 -9.28 5.85
C ARG A 392 15.01 -8.03 5.82
N ILE A 393 15.43 -7.67 4.62
CA ILE A 393 16.13 -6.42 4.31
C ILE A 393 15.33 -5.73 3.20
N VAL A 394 15.03 -4.46 3.37
CA VAL A 394 14.29 -3.65 2.40
C VAL A 394 15.06 -2.38 2.12
N LEU A 395 15.20 -2.02 0.84
CA LEU A 395 15.74 -0.76 0.36
C LEU A 395 14.82 -0.20 -0.71
N ARG A 396 14.31 1.03 -0.50
CA ARG A 396 13.50 1.78 -1.46
C ARG A 396 13.99 3.21 -1.57
N ASP A 397 14.42 3.57 -2.75
CA ASP A 397 14.98 4.88 -3.05
C ASP A 397 14.40 5.43 -4.35
N ALA A 398 14.22 6.75 -4.40
CA ALA A 398 13.78 7.47 -5.59
C ALA A 398 14.64 8.73 -5.77
N ASP A 399 15.36 8.81 -6.89
CA ASP A 399 16.15 9.96 -7.30
C ASP A 399 15.43 10.71 -8.43
N THR A 400 15.20 12.00 -8.22
CA THR A 400 14.58 12.90 -9.20
C THR A 400 15.59 13.93 -9.66
N ARG A 401 15.95 13.89 -10.94
CA ARG A 401 16.79 14.88 -11.61
C ARG A 401 15.91 15.83 -12.37
N ASN A 402 15.76 17.06 -11.86
CA ASN A 402 15.06 18.13 -12.54
C ASN A 402 15.99 18.85 -13.52
N TYR A 403 15.48 19.11 -14.72
CA TYR A 403 16.19 19.84 -15.78
C TYR A 403 15.51 21.19 -16.08
N LEU A 404 14.57 21.61 -15.26
CA LEU A 404 13.97 22.93 -15.30
C LEU A 404 14.82 23.92 -14.49
N GLU A 405 15.00 25.11 -15.01
CA GLU A 405 15.65 26.20 -14.28
C GLU A 405 14.89 26.55 -13.01
N GLY A 406 15.61 26.77 -11.91
CA GLY A 406 15.03 27.10 -10.62
C GLY A 406 14.44 25.92 -9.84
N GLN A 407 14.43 24.71 -10.40
CA GLN A 407 14.00 23.51 -9.69
C GLN A 407 15.19 22.65 -9.28
N SER A 408 15.28 22.36 -8.00
CA SER A 408 16.33 21.47 -7.47
C SER A 408 16.05 20.01 -7.74
N SER A 409 17.11 19.26 -8.01
CA SER A 409 17.08 17.79 -7.99
C SER A 409 17.12 17.29 -6.57
N TYR A 410 16.50 16.17 -6.29
CA TYR A 410 16.44 15.60 -4.95
C TYR A 410 16.40 14.07 -4.96
N ASN A 411 16.90 13.50 -3.87
CA ASN A 411 16.83 12.07 -3.59
C ASN A 411 15.90 11.83 -2.40
N ARG A 412 15.14 10.73 -2.43
CA ARG A 412 14.21 10.33 -1.36
C ARG A 412 14.37 8.85 -1.04
N LEU A 413 15.21 8.58 -0.05
CA LEU A 413 15.25 7.28 0.58
C LEU A 413 13.99 7.11 1.43
N THR A 414 13.03 6.32 0.96
CA THR A 414 11.75 6.11 1.66
C THR A 414 11.81 4.96 2.66
N GLN A 415 12.55 3.89 2.35
CA GLN A 415 12.72 2.76 3.25
C GLN A 415 14.14 2.21 3.15
N ALA A 416 14.75 1.94 4.29
CA ALA A 416 16.03 1.24 4.42
C ALA A 416 16.06 0.58 5.80
N TYR A 417 15.56 -0.65 5.91
CA TYR A 417 15.45 -1.32 7.19
C TYR A 417 15.81 -2.80 7.13
N LEU A 418 16.17 -3.32 8.30
CA LEU A 418 16.30 -4.73 8.60
C LEU A 418 15.16 -5.11 9.55
N GLU A 419 14.48 -6.24 9.26
CA GLU A 419 13.43 -6.81 10.09
C GLU A 419 13.77 -8.26 10.41
N GLN A 420 13.65 -8.63 11.67
CA GLN A 420 13.82 -10.01 12.11
C GLN A 420 12.66 -10.44 13.00
N THR A 421 12.11 -11.60 12.72
CA THR A 421 11.12 -12.28 13.56
C THR A 421 11.67 -13.62 13.99
N HIS A 422 11.65 -13.91 15.29
CA HIS A 422 11.97 -15.21 15.83
C HIS A 422 10.68 -15.92 16.22
N LYS A 423 10.33 -16.98 15.48
CA LYS A 423 9.01 -17.62 15.54
C LYS A 423 8.77 -18.35 16.87
N GLU A 424 9.80 -18.99 17.41
CA GLU A 424 9.70 -19.77 18.65
C GLU A 424 9.73 -18.87 19.90
N LEU A 425 10.64 -17.89 19.92
CA LEU A 425 10.76 -16.94 21.03
C LEU A 425 9.71 -15.82 20.98
N GLY A 426 8.99 -15.67 19.86
CA GLY A 426 7.89 -14.75 19.72
C GLY A 426 8.31 -13.25 19.66
N TYR A 427 9.58 -12.94 19.46
CA TYR A 427 9.99 -11.55 19.32
C TYR A 427 10.04 -11.09 17.85
N PHE A 428 9.78 -9.82 17.63
CA PHE A 428 9.89 -9.09 16.41
C PHE A 428 10.78 -7.87 16.64
N PHE A 429 11.66 -7.59 15.69
CA PHE A 429 12.54 -6.42 15.72
C PHE A 429 12.65 -5.85 14.30
N ARG A 430 12.50 -4.53 14.17
CA ARG A 430 12.76 -3.80 12.92
C ARG A 430 13.55 -2.55 13.24
N ALA A 431 14.62 -2.28 12.49
CA ALA A 431 15.44 -1.08 12.65
C ALA A 431 15.84 -0.47 11.31
N GLY A 432 15.95 0.84 11.27
CA GLY A 432 16.27 1.65 10.10
C GLY A 432 15.14 2.60 9.71
N ARG A 433 15.19 3.12 8.46
CA ARG A 433 14.14 3.97 7.92
C ARG A 433 12.92 3.13 7.55
N GLN A 434 11.84 3.38 8.19
CA GLN A 434 10.60 2.60 8.09
C GLN A 434 9.38 3.50 8.17
N ILE A 435 8.22 2.97 7.77
CA ILE A 435 6.92 3.62 7.98
C ILE A 435 6.27 3.09 9.25
N GLY A 436 5.55 3.94 9.97
CA GLY A 436 4.73 3.55 11.11
C GLY A 436 3.68 2.50 10.70
N GLN A 437 3.60 1.40 11.44
CA GLN A 437 2.63 0.30 11.18
C GLN A 437 1.50 0.27 12.21
N GLY A 438 0.93 1.40 12.56
CA GLY A 438 -0.01 1.58 13.67
C GLY A 438 0.67 2.09 14.93
N GLY A 439 0.00 1.99 16.07
CA GLY A 439 0.53 2.49 17.35
C GLY A 439 0.69 4.00 17.42
N GLY A 440 -0.05 4.75 16.59
CA GLY A 440 -0.07 6.22 16.61
C GLY A 440 1.15 6.91 16.02
N VAL A 441 2.12 6.19 15.45
CA VAL A 441 3.25 6.77 14.72
C VAL A 441 2.86 6.95 13.27
N PHE A 442 2.79 8.19 12.83
CA PHE A 442 2.39 8.57 11.47
C PHE A 442 3.61 8.90 10.62
N GLY A 443 3.59 8.43 9.36
CA GLY A 443 4.63 8.70 8.40
C GLY A 443 5.91 7.87 8.55
N TYR A 444 6.98 8.31 7.89
CA TYR A 444 8.29 7.67 7.93
C TYR A 444 9.09 8.12 9.14
N PHE A 445 9.87 7.21 9.72
CA PHE A 445 10.82 7.53 10.79
C PHE A 445 12.08 6.68 10.70
N ASP A 446 13.18 7.23 11.17
CA ASP A 446 14.46 6.55 11.38
C ASP A 446 14.50 6.06 12.83
N GLY A 447 14.44 4.76 13.04
CA GLY A 447 14.34 4.24 14.40
C GLY A 447 14.17 2.74 14.48
N ALA A 448 13.64 2.28 15.61
CA ALA A 448 13.42 0.87 15.88
C ALA A 448 11.99 0.60 16.37
N THR A 449 11.48 -0.56 16.01
CA THR A 449 10.25 -1.14 16.54
C THR A 449 10.57 -2.53 17.08
N VAL A 450 10.19 -2.80 18.32
CA VAL A 450 10.35 -4.09 18.97
C VAL A 450 8.99 -4.59 19.40
N GLY A 451 8.66 -5.84 19.09
CA GLY A 451 7.42 -6.47 19.49
C GLY A 451 7.68 -7.83 20.14
N TYR A 452 6.82 -8.20 21.06
CA TYR A 452 6.85 -9.49 21.73
C TYR A 452 5.46 -10.10 21.81
N HIS A 453 5.32 -11.34 21.32
CA HIS A 453 4.08 -12.13 21.43
C HIS A 453 4.00 -12.77 22.81
N LEU A 454 3.09 -12.27 23.65
CA LEU A 454 2.77 -12.88 24.95
C LEU A 454 2.15 -14.27 24.77
N ASN A 455 1.36 -14.40 23.71
CA ASN A 455 0.76 -15.63 23.24
C ASN A 455 0.33 -15.45 21.76
N PRO A 456 -0.26 -16.47 21.08
CA PRO A 456 -0.62 -16.34 19.66
C PRO A 456 -1.58 -15.21 19.31
N THR A 457 -2.30 -14.64 20.28
CA THR A 457 -3.30 -13.60 20.06
C THR A 457 -2.89 -12.22 20.59
N TRP A 458 -2.01 -12.15 21.58
CA TRP A 458 -1.59 -10.91 22.21
C TRP A 458 -0.14 -10.55 21.89
N ARG A 459 0.07 -9.32 21.46
CA ARG A 459 1.40 -8.75 21.19
C ARG A 459 1.54 -7.38 21.84
N VAL A 460 2.70 -7.12 22.43
CA VAL A 460 3.11 -5.79 22.93
C VAL A 460 4.21 -5.27 22.02
N ASN A 461 4.16 -3.97 21.67
CA ASN A 461 5.19 -3.33 20.87
C ASN A 461 5.67 -2.06 21.55
N VAL A 462 6.93 -1.72 21.29
CA VAL A 462 7.57 -0.46 21.65
C VAL A 462 8.22 0.10 20.39
N VAL A 463 8.09 1.39 20.16
CA VAL A 463 8.67 2.10 19.01
C VAL A 463 9.39 3.34 19.50
N GLY A 464 10.49 3.67 18.85
CA GLY A 464 11.21 4.92 19.08
C GLY A 464 12.05 5.33 17.89
N GLY A 465 12.12 6.63 17.62
CA GLY A 465 12.88 7.13 16.47
C GLY A 465 12.68 8.61 16.19
N ILE A 466 13.15 9.01 15.02
CA ILE A 466 13.14 10.38 14.51
C ILE A 466 12.23 10.41 13.28
N PRO A 467 11.09 11.13 13.30
CA PRO A 467 10.25 11.32 12.10
C PRO A 467 11.06 11.91 10.94
N VAL A 468 10.85 11.36 9.74
CA VAL A 468 11.52 11.83 8.52
C VAL A 468 10.67 12.92 7.88
N GLU A 469 11.15 14.14 7.95
CA GLU A 469 10.58 15.29 7.27
C GLU A 469 11.63 15.85 6.30
N TRP A 470 11.38 15.71 4.99
CA TRP A 470 12.30 16.25 4.00
C TRP A 470 12.25 17.78 4.00
N HIS A 471 13.40 18.41 4.19
CA HIS A 471 13.58 19.88 4.25
C HIS A 471 13.05 20.55 5.52
N SER A 472 12.73 19.82 6.57
CA SER A 472 12.39 20.41 7.86
C SER A 472 13.67 20.76 8.62
N PRO A 473 13.80 22.00 9.13
CA PRO A 473 14.94 22.38 9.97
C PRO A 473 14.79 21.90 11.42
N PHE A 474 13.65 21.29 11.77
CA PHE A 474 13.30 20.94 13.14
C PHE A 474 13.76 19.55 13.55
N GLU A 475 14.23 19.42 14.79
CA GLU A 475 14.49 18.13 15.42
C GLU A 475 13.21 17.59 16.06
N ARG A 476 12.76 16.42 15.60
CA ARG A 476 11.63 15.69 16.17
C ARG A 476 12.04 14.33 16.69
N ARG A 477 11.37 13.85 17.75
CA ARG A 477 11.52 12.48 18.23
C ARG A 477 10.16 11.91 18.54
N VAL A 478 10.00 10.61 18.34
CA VAL A 478 8.76 9.88 18.63
C VAL A 478 9.06 8.63 19.45
N TYR A 479 8.22 8.40 20.45
CA TYR A 479 8.22 7.22 21.30
C TYR A 479 6.79 6.71 21.45
N GLY A 480 6.61 5.41 21.46
CA GLY A 480 5.27 4.84 21.58
C GLY A 480 5.27 3.42 22.10
N THR A 481 4.15 3.02 22.62
CA THR A 481 3.86 1.64 23.00
C THR A 481 2.47 1.26 22.54
N SER A 482 2.29 -0.01 22.15
CA SER A 482 0.98 -0.53 21.78
C SER A 482 0.78 -1.96 22.27
N VAL A 483 -0.47 -2.32 22.45
CA VAL A 483 -0.92 -3.67 22.76
C VAL A 483 -1.91 -4.09 21.69
N ASP A 484 -1.64 -5.20 21.01
CA ASP A 484 -2.47 -5.73 19.95
C ASP A 484 -3.12 -7.04 20.39
N TYR A 485 -4.42 -7.13 20.18
CA TYR A 485 -5.19 -8.36 20.26
C TYR A 485 -5.63 -8.78 18.85
N SER A 486 -5.10 -9.90 18.36
CA SER A 486 -5.33 -10.40 17.00
C SER A 486 -5.91 -11.84 17.08
N PRO A 487 -7.23 -11.97 17.24
CA PRO A 487 -7.88 -13.28 17.29
C PRO A 487 -7.96 -13.93 15.89
N PRO A 488 -8.36 -15.22 15.80
CA PRO A 488 -8.71 -15.86 14.53
C PRO A 488 -9.80 -15.08 13.77
N PRO A 489 -9.91 -15.25 12.43
CA PRO A 489 -10.96 -14.63 11.60
C PRO A 489 -12.37 -14.87 12.16
N GLY A 490 -13.29 -13.93 11.92
CA GLY A 490 -14.67 -13.98 12.45
C GLY A 490 -14.81 -13.47 13.89
N ARG A 491 -13.75 -12.89 14.48
CA ARG A 491 -13.78 -12.26 15.80
C ARG A 491 -13.21 -10.85 15.73
N LEU A 492 -13.65 -9.99 16.66
CA LEU A 492 -13.14 -8.65 16.80
C LEU A 492 -11.70 -8.66 17.33
N GLY A 493 -10.78 -8.09 16.56
CA GLY A 493 -9.45 -7.71 17.02
C GLY A 493 -9.41 -6.24 17.41
N PHE A 494 -8.49 -5.87 18.29
CA PHE A 494 -8.29 -4.49 18.69
C PHE A 494 -6.82 -4.21 19.03
N SER A 495 -6.44 -2.94 18.93
CA SER A 495 -5.16 -2.43 19.42
C SER A 495 -5.41 -1.16 20.23
N GLY A 496 -4.63 -0.99 21.29
CA GLY A 496 -4.57 0.27 22.01
C GLY A 496 -3.13 0.78 22.02
N TYR A 497 -2.94 2.10 21.95
CA TYR A 497 -1.60 2.69 21.94
C TYR A 497 -1.51 3.99 22.73
N PHE A 498 -0.28 4.31 23.12
CA PHE A 498 0.15 5.59 23.63
C PHE A 498 1.36 6.05 22.81
N VAL A 499 1.39 7.31 22.42
CA VAL A 499 2.50 7.90 21.66
C VAL A 499 2.82 9.29 22.21
N GLU A 500 4.10 9.60 22.26
CA GLU A 500 4.63 10.92 22.58
C GLU A 500 5.59 11.37 21.48
N GLN A 501 5.47 12.63 21.04
CA GLN A 501 6.34 13.24 20.07
C GLN A 501 6.83 14.57 20.59
N THR A 502 8.13 14.81 20.45
CA THR A 502 8.77 16.07 20.82
C THR A 502 9.23 16.84 19.57
N LEU A 503 9.26 18.16 19.68
CA LEU A 503 9.72 19.10 18.68
C LEU A 503 10.72 20.05 19.36
N GLU A 504 12.00 20.05 18.96
CA GLU A 504 13.06 20.84 19.59
C GLU A 504 13.11 20.69 21.13
N GLY A 505 12.75 19.49 21.63
CA GLY A 505 12.68 19.21 23.07
C GLY A 505 11.35 19.57 23.72
N PHE A 506 10.48 20.36 23.09
CA PHE A 506 9.12 20.62 23.57
C PHE A 506 8.21 19.43 23.30
N ASN A 507 7.30 19.14 24.23
CA ASN A 507 6.28 18.11 23.99
C ASN A 507 5.27 18.64 22.97
N ASP A 508 5.36 18.13 21.74
CA ASP A 508 4.53 18.55 20.61
C ASP A 508 3.20 17.78 20.58
N ARG A 509 3.26 16.45 20.61
CA ARG A 509 2.09 15.58 20.57
C ARG A 509 2.16 14.53 21.68
N ARG A 510 1.06 14.32 22.38
CA ARG A 510 0.87 13.21 23.31
C ARG A 510 -0.53 12.65 23.09
N ALA A 511 -0.62 11.43 22.57
CA ALA A 511 -1.89 10.88 22.17
C ALA A 511 -2.11 9.47 22.70
N VAL A 512 -3.37 9.15 22.91
CA VAL A 512 -3.89 7.79 23.10
C VAL A 512 -4.81 7.45 21.95
N GLY A 513 -4.78 6.20 21.53
CA GLY A 513 -5.68 5.77 20.47
C GLY A 513 -6.02 4.31 20.56
N ALA A 514 -7.04 3.96 19.79
CA ALA A 514 -7.52 2.60 19.67
C ALA A 514 -7.83 2.26 18.22
N GLU A 515 -7.61 1.00 17.86
CA GLU A 515 -8.00 0.42 16.58
C GLU A 515 -8.91 -0.77 16.82
N VAL A 516 -9.92 -0.91 15.98
CA VAL A 516 -10.84 -2.06 16.00
C VAL A 516 -10.84 -2.69 14.62
N ARG A 517 -10.81 -4.02 14.56
CA ARG A 517 -10.74 -4.79 13.31
C ARG A 517 -11.68 -6.00 13.40
N TYR A 518 -12.47 -6.16 12.36
CA TYR A 518 -13.28 -7.37 12.16
C TYR A 518 -13.14 -7.84 10.74
N PHE A 519 -13.04 -9.14 10.57
CA PHE A 519 -12.89 -9.75 9.27
C PHE A 519 -13.53 -11.14 9.25
N ASP A 520 -14.39 -11.36 8.27
CA ASP A 520 -14.86 -12.69 7.89
C ASP A 520 -15.04 -12.80 6.35
N GLN A 521 -15.73 -13.82 5.87
CA GLN A 521 -15.93 -14.05 4.44
C GLN A 521 -16.88 -13.02 3.78
N HIS A 522 -17.74 -12.39 4.57
CA HIS A 522 -18.80 -11.49 4.09
C HIS A 522 -18.61 -10.04 4.51
N ALA A 523 -17.91 -9.80 5.62
CA ALA A 523 -17.81 -8.47 6.18
C ALA A 523 -16.38 -8.12 6.61
N THR A 524 -16.01 -6.85 6.41
CA THR A 524 -14.83 -6.26 7.02
C THR A 524 -15.21 -4.98 7.71
N LEU A 525 -14.60 -4.75 8.86
CA LEU A 525 -14.67 -3.49 9.59
C LEU A 525 -13.27 -3.12 10.06
N TYR A 526 -12.88 -1.90 9.80
CA TYR A 526 -11.72 -1.25 10.40
C TYR A 526 -12.15 0.07 11.01
N GLY A 527 -11.71 0.35 12.22
CA GLY A 527 -11.93 1.62 12.88
C GLY A 527 -10.69 2.05 13.64
N THR A 528 -10.41 3.35 13.67
CA THR A 528 -9.36 3.94 14.51
C THR A 528 -9.82 5.27 15.07
N ALA A 529 -9.42 5.53 16.31
CA ALA A 529 -9.59 6.81 16.96
C ALA A 529 -8.26 7.21 17.61
N ASP A 530 -7.85 8.47 17.40
CA ASP A 530 -6.65 9.08 17.97
C ASP A 530 -7.05 10.38 18.67
N TYR A 531 -6.81 10.45 19.97
CA TYR A 531 -7.10 11.62 20.79
C TYR A 531 -5.80 12.21 21.34
N ASP A 532 -5.54 13.46 21.00
CA ASP A 532 -4.38 14.19 21.49
C ASP A 532 -4.64 14.77 22.88
N LEU A 533 -3.85 14.34 23.88
CA LEU A 533 -3.98 14.75 25.29
C LEU A 533 -3.48 16.17 25.52
N ASN A 534 -2.51 16.65 24.73
CA ASN A 534 -1.96 17.98 24.85
C ASN A 534 -2.93 19.02 24.29
N PHE A 535 -3.43 18.78 23.08
CA PHE A 535 -4.41 19.65 22.44
C PHE A 535 -5.84 19.41 22.95
N ARG A 536 -6.08 18.32 23.69
CA ARG A 536 -7.41 17.90 24.18
C ARG A 536 -8.45 17.80 23.07
N LYS A 537 -8.02 17.33 21.91
CA LYS A 537 -8.85 17.21 20.71
C LYS A 537 -8.75 15.81 20.08
N LEU A 538 -9.83 15.40 19.44
CA LEU A 538 -9.81 14.26 18.55
C LEU A 538 -9.00 14.65 17.31
N ASN A 539 -7.95 13.89 17.02
CA ASN A 539 -7.08 14.13 15.88
C ASN A 539 -7.54 13.32 14.66
N ILE A 540 -7.95 12.07 14.88
CA ILE A 540 -8.44 11.17 13.84
C ILE A 540 -9.59 10.34 14.38
N PHE A 541 -10.65 10.20 13.58
CA PHE A 541 -11.67 9.17 13.75
C PHE A 541 -12.01 8.61 12.37
N LEU A 542 -11.75 7.33 12.19
CA LEU A 542 -11.96 6.64 10.92
C LEU A 542 -12.75 5.36 11.18
N VAL A 543 -13.78 5.14 10.40
CA VAL A 543 -14.52 3.86 10.36
C VAL A 543 -14.76 3.48 8.91
N GLN A 544 -14.39 2.26 8.55
CA GLN A 544 -14.59 1.71 7.22
C GLN A 544 -15.19 0.33 7.31
N THR A 545 -16.17 0.07 6.48
CA THR A 545 -16.81 -1.24 6.41
C THR A 545 -17.11 -1.63 4.98
N ASN A 546 -16.95 -2.91 4.71
CA ASN A 546 -17.44 -3.56 3.50
C ASN A 546 -18.30 -4.74 3.91
N TRP A 547 -19.41 -4.93 3.20
CA TRP A 547 -20.27 -6.07 3.37
C TRP A 547 -20.67 -6.64 2.01
N ARG A 548 -20.36 -7.92 1.81
CA ARG A 548 -20.67 -8.68 0.60
C ARG A 548 -21.82 -9.64 0.87
N THR A 549 -22.89 -9.51 0.08
CA THR A 549 -24.02 -10.45 0.14
C THR A 549 -23.71 -11.76 -0.59
N GLU A 550 -24.49 -12.80 -0.35
CA GLU A 550 -24.41 -14.06 -1.10
C GLU A 550 -24.71 -13.85 -2.59
N SER A 551 -25.54 -12.86 -2.93
CA SER A 551 -25.79 -12.43 -4.31
C SER A 551 -24.63 -11.67 -4.93
N GLY A 552 -23.52 -11.41 -4.20
CA GLY A 552 -22.27 -10.76 -4.62
C GLY A 552 -22.33 -9.24 -4.65
N THR A 553 -23.44 -8.65 -4.27
CA THR A 553 -23.49 -7.19 -4.09
C THR A 553 -22.55 -6.81 -2.96
N ASN A 554 -21.67 -5.86 -3.23
CA ASN A 554 -20.78 -5.30 -2.22
C ASN A 554 -21.31 -3.93 -1.79
N TYR A 555 -21.52 -3.74 -0.51
CA TYR A 555 -21.81 -2.46 0.09
C TYR A 555 -20.58 -1.96 0.82
N PHE A 556 -20.35 -0.67 0.80
CA PHE A 556 -19.29 -0.05 1.59
C PHE A 556 -19.78 1.20 2.28
N ALA A 557 -19.20 1.50 3.43
CA ALA A 557 -19.36 2.78 4.09
C ALA A 557 -18.02 3.22 4.70
N ASN A 558 -17.78 4.53 4.66
CA ASN A 558 -16.59 5.16 5.21
C ASN A 558 -16.99 6.44 5.94
N VAL A 559 -16.45 6.63 7.13
CA VAL A 559 -16.48 7.88 7.90
C VAL A 559 -15.04 8.23 8.23
N ASP A 560 -14.60 9.43 7.87
CA ASP A 560 -13.26 9.92 8.13
C ASP A 560 -13.34 11.35 8.65
N TYR A 561 -12.96 11.53 9.90
CA TYR A 561 -12.76 12.83 10.54
C TYR A 561 -11.31 12.97 10.93
N ARG A 562 -10.69 14.09 10.59
CA ARG A 562 -9.30 14.37 10.98
C ARG A 562 -8.99 15.86 11.10
N ALA A 563 -8.08 16.20 11.99
CA ALA A 563 -7.43 17.49 12.04
C ALA A 563 -6.50 17.67 10.83
N SER A 564 -6.56 18.81 10.15
CA SER A 564 -5.80 19.09 8.93
C SER A 564 -5.27 20.55 8.93
N PRO A 565 -3.96 20.80 9.00
CA PRO A 565 -2.89 19.81 9.21
C PRO A 565 -3.02 19.08 10.55
N PRO A 566 -2.26 17.98 10.78
CA PRO A 566 -2.22 17.32 12.09
C PRO A 566 -1.86 18.30 13.19
N LEU A 567 -2.41 18.10 14.39
CA LEU A 567 -2.15 18.96 15.55
C LEU A 567 -0.66 18.96 15.91
N THR A 568 0.00 20.10 15.78
CA THR A 568 1.42 20.31 16.07
C THR A 568 1.67 21.79 16.40
N LEU A 569 2.66 22.09 17.23
CA LEU A 569 3.06 23.45 17.55
C LEU A 569 3.46 24.26 16.31
N LEU A 570 3.99 23.59 15.29
CA LEU A 570 4.39 24.24 14.04
C LEU A 570 3.23 24.94 13.32
N THR A 571 2.01 24.46 13.49
CA THR A 571 0.82 25.05 12.89
C THR A 571 0.58 26.49 13.38
N ALA A 572 1.05 26.85 14.56
CA ALA A 572 0.92 28.22 15.08
C ALA A 572 1.90 29.21 14.45
N LEU A 573 3.09 28.76 13.98
CA LEU A 573 4.19 29.64 13.61
C LEU A 573 3.87 30.67 12.53
N PRO A 574 3.10 30.34 11.46
CA PRO A 574 2.72 31.33 10.46
C PRO A 574 1.98 32.56 11.05
N GLY A 575 1.22 32.36 12.12
CA GLY A 575 0.54 33.46 12.83
C GLY A 575 1.48 34.32 13.67
N GLN A 576 2.64 33.81 14.02
CA GLN A 576 3.62 34.49 14.89
C GLN A 576 4.72 35.24 14.11
N ILE A 577 4.65 35.27 12.78
CA ILE A 577 5.63 35.97 11.93
C ILE A 577 5.53 37.48 12.18
N SER A 578 6.66 38.15 12.40
CA SER A 578 6.72 39.60 12.44
C SER A 578 6.60 40.17 11.02
N LEU A 579 5.78 41.19 10.84
CA LEU A 579 5.70 41.95 9.59
C LEU A 579 6.73 43.12 9.52
N ASP A 580 7.62 43.22 10.50
CA ASP A 580 8.66 44.25 10.53
C ASP A 580 9.70 43.97 9.42
N PRO A 581 9.83 44.83 8.41
CA PRO A 581 10.77 44.65 7.31
C PRO A 581 12.24 44.79 7.72
N THR A 582 12.53 45.23 8.95
CA THR A 582 13.89 45.34 9.47
C THR A 582 14.41 44.04 10.07
N GLN A 583 13.53 43.04 10.26
CA GLN A 583 13.92 41.74 10.78
C GLN A 583 14.68 40.90 9.74
N PRO A 584 15.75 40.18 10.14
CA PRO A 584 16.49 39.34 9.21
C PRO A 584 15.63 38.20 8.67
N THR A 585 16.12 37.54 7.62
CA THR A 585 15.47 36.37 6.99
C THR A 585 14.88 35.41 8.02
N LEU A 586 13.62 35.04 7.80
CA LEU A 586 12.84 34.23 8.72
C LEU A 586 13.48 32.86 8.97
N ASP A 587 13.99 32.65 10.17
CA ASP A 587 14.39 31.34 10.68
C ASP A 587 13.22 30.75 11.49
N PHE A 588 12.55 29.77 10.95
CA PHE A 588 11.40 29.14 11.61
C PHE A 588 11.76 28.44 12.91
N ARG A 589 12.99 27.94 13.05
CA ARG A 589 13.45 27.31 14.30
C ARG A 589 13.61 28.37 15.40
N GLN A 590 14.23 29.51 15.09
CA GLN A 590 14.34 30.64 16.01
C GLN A 590 12.95 31.17 16.36
N LEU A 591 12.05 31.30 15.38
CA LEU A 591 10.67 31.74 15.59
C LEU A 591 9.92 30.81 16.59
N LEU A 592 10.14 29.50 16.53
CA LEU A 592 9.56 28.58 17.50
C LEU A 592 10.06 28.88 18.93
N PHE A 593 11.38 29.02 19.12
CA PHE A 593 11.96 29.34 20.44
C PHE A 593 11.46 30.68 20.97
N ASP A 594 11.45 31.71 20.14
CA ASP A 594 10.95 33.05 20.51
C ASP A 594 9.45 33.01 20.84
N SER A 595 8.64 32.28 20.06
CA SER A 595 7.22 32.15 20.34
C SER A 595 6.96 31.40 21.64
N VAL A 596 7.72 30.35 21.93
CA VAL A 596 7.63 29.62 23.20
C VAL A 596 8.13 30.48 24.38
N ALA A 597 9.21 31.27 24.20
CA ALA A 597 9.72 32.16 25.23
C ALA A 597 8.73 33.27 25.56
N ASN A 598 8.06 33.83 24.54
CA ASN A 598 7.13 34.96 24.70
C ASN A 598 5.74 34.54 25.15
N LEU A 599 5.19 33.46 24.61
CA LEU A 599 3.80 33.02 24.85
C LEU A 599 3.74 31.84 25.85
N GLY A 600 4.74 30.97 25.84
CA GLY A 600 4.68 29.66 26.46
C GLY A 600 4.11 28.56 25.54
N VAL A 601 4.33 27.31 25.91
CA VAL A 601 3.93 26.15 25.10
C VAL A 601 2.40 26.00 25.02
N GLU A 602 1.69 26.18 26.15
CA GLU A 602 0.23 26.00 26.18
C GLU A 602 -0.54 27.05 25.37
N PRO A 603 -0.25 28.36 25.48
CA PRO A 603 -0.87 29.35 24.58
C PRO A 603 -0.54 29.09 23.11
N LEU A 604 0.69 28.66 22.78
CA LEU A 604 1.07 28.34 21.41
C LEU A 604 0.27 27.14 20.84
N ARG A 605 -0.08 26.16 21.69
CA ARG A 605 -1.00 25.08 21.31
C ARG A 605 -2.39 25.59 20.98
N ILE A 606 -2.89 26.56 21.74
CA ILE A 606 -4.19 27.19 21.48
C ILE A 606 -4.16 27.87 20.10
N GLU A 607 -3.10 28.64 19.82
CA GLU A 607 -2.93 29.28 18.52
C GLU A 607 -2.82 28.26 17.37
N ALA A 608 -2.09 27.17 17.57
CA ALA A 608 -2.01 26.08 16.60
C ALA A 608 -3.40 25.42 16.35
N ALA A 609 -4.18 25.22 17.41
CA ALA A 609 -5.52 24.64 17.28
C ALA A 609 -6.49 25.55 16.54
N LYS A 610 -6.36 26.88 16.64
CA LYS A 610 -7.14 27.85 15.85
C LYS A 610 -6.86 27.76 14.35
N LEU A 611 -5.60 27.49 13.99
CA LEU A 611 -5.15 27.36 12.58
C LEU A 611 -5.29 25.96 12.02
N THR A 612 -5.82 25.02 12.81
CA THR A 612 -6.06 23.64 12.38
C THR A 612 -7.53 23.47 11.99
N SER A 613 -7.77 23.18 10.71
CA SER A 613 -9.10 22.83 10.21
C SER A 613 -9.48 21.39 10.56
N GLU A 614 -10.78 21.14 10.58
CA GLU A 614 -11.34 19.80 10.76
C GLU A 614 -11.94 19.32 9.42
N SER A 615 -11.41 18.23 8.90
CA SER A 615 -11.88 17.60 7.67
C SER A 615 -12.84 16.46 8.02
N THR A 616 -14.01 16.46 7.45
CA THR A 616 -15.00 15.39 7.59
C THR A 616 -15.36 14.84 6.23
N LEU A 617 -15.25 13.53 6.07
CA LEU A 617 -15.67 12.81 4.89
C LEU A 617 -16.60 11.66 5.30
N PHE A 618 -17.71 11.56 4.60
CA PHE A 618 -18.62 10.43 4.68
C PHE A 618 -18.84 9.87 3.29
N ALA A 619 -18.77 8.56 3.12
CA ALA A 619 -19.06 7.90 1.86
C ALA A 619 -19.84 6.62 2.11
N LEU A 620 -20.81 6.35 1.25
CA LEU A 620 -21.53 5.09 1.21
C LEU A 620 -21.83 4.73 -0.25
N GLY A 621 -21.85 3.45 -0.54
CA GLY A 621 -22.16 3.01 -1.89
C GLY A 621 -22.36 1.52 -1.97
N PHE A 622 -22.75 1.12 -3.16
CA PHE A 622 -22.88 -0.28 -3.48
C PHE A 622 -22.41 -0.54 -4.90
N MET A 623 -22.26 -1.82 -5.17
CA MET A 623 -21.99 -2.27 -6.50
C MET A 623 -22.52 -3.67 -6.71
N HIS A 624 -23.20 -3.86 -7.82
CA HIS A 624 -23.96 -5.05 -8.15
C HIS A 624 -23.55 -5.60 -9.51
N PRO A 625 -23.23 -6.88 -9.63
CA PRO A 625 -23.03 -7.51 -10.92
C PRO A 625 -24.40 -7.76 -11.56
N VAL A 626 -24.60 -7.10 -12.70
CA VAL A 626 -25.85 -7.23 -13.46
C VAL A 626 -25.80 -8.44 -14.39
N THR A 627 -24.63 -8.70 -14.95
CA THR A 627 -24.32 -9.87 -15.81
C THR A 627 -22.91 -10.37 -15.58
N GLU A 628 -22.54 -11.49 -16.18
CA GLU A 628 -21.14 -11.98 -16.17
C GLU A 628 -20.10 -10.97 -16.69
N ARG A 629 -20.54 -10.03 -17.52
CA ARG A 629 -19.65 -9.04 -18.15
C ARG A 629 -19.77 -7.67 -17.54
N TRP A 630 -20.92 -7.31 -16.97
CA TRP A 630 -21.22 -5.96 -16.54
C TRP A 630 -21.50 -5.88 -15.05
N GLN A 631 -20.89 -4.90 -14.43
CA GLN A 631 -21.15 -4.48 -13.07
C GLN A 631 -21.55 -3.02 -13.07
N LEU A 632 -22.57 -2.68 -12.28
CA LEU A 632 -23.04 -1.31 -12.09
C LEU A 632 -22.97 -0.94 -10.61
N GLY A 633 -22.63 0.28 -10.33
CA GLY A 633 -22.57 0.80 -8.98
C GLY A 633 -22.97 2.25 -8.87
N ALA A 634 -23.28 2.64 -7.64
CA ALA A 634 -23.50 4.02 -7.28
C ALA A 634 -22.94 4.30 -5.88
N ASP A 635 -22.47 5.51 -5.68
CA ASP A 635 -22.03 5.99 -4.39
C ASP A 635 -22.43 7.45 -4.16
N TYR A 636 -22.57 7.78 -2.89
CA TYR A 636 -22.71 9.12 -2.39
C TYR A 636 -21.57 9.46 -1.45
N ARG A 637 -21.06 10.68 -1.58
CA ARG A 637 -20.02 11.23 -0.72
C ARG A 637 -20.38 12.60 -0.24
N PHE A 638 -20.03 12.86 1.00
CA PHE A 638 -20.05 14.15 1.64
C PHE A 638 -18.64 14.49 2.08
N ALA A 639 -18.19 15.71 1.81
CA ALA A 639 -16.92 16.21 2.31
C ALA A 639 -17.08 17.66 2.78
N SER A 640 -16.47 17.99 3.91
CA SER A 640 -16.43 19.35 4.45
C SER A 640 -15.12 19.57 5.18
N VAL A 641 -14.55 20.77 5.02
CA VAL A 641 -13.40 21.24 5.80
C VAL A 641 -13.82 22.50 6.54
N SER A 642 -13.63 22.53 7.86
CA SER A 642 -13.96 23.70 8.67
C SER A 642 -13.08 24.89 8.32
N GLY A 643 -13.54 26.10 8.59
CA GLY A 643 -12.69 27.27 8.58
C GLY A 643 -11.66 27.24 9.71
N THR A 644 -10.72 28.18 9.66
CA THR A 644 -9.76 28.48 10.73
C THR A 644 -10.10 29.79 11.41
N GLU A 645 -9.79 29.90 12.68
CA GLU A 645 -9.90 31.15 13.43
C GLU A 645 -8.70 32.08 13.15
N ALA A 646 -8.85 33.34 13.48
CA ALA A 646 -7.73 34.29 13.44
C ALA A 646 -6.67 33.92 14.49
N SER A 647 -5.40 33.98 14.11
CA SER A 647 -4.26 33.71 15.00
C SER A 647 -3.07 34.59 14.63
N GLY A 648 -2.65 35.44 15.56
CA GLY A 648 -1.59 36.42 15.32
C GLY A 648 -1.88 37.33 14.13
N ILE A 649 -1.00 37.30 13.13
CA ILE A 649 -1.17 38.12 11.90
C ILE A 649 -2.12 37.46 10.87
N LEU A 650 -2.49 36.21 11.05
CA LEU A 650 -3.34 35.49 10.10
C LEU A 650 -4.83 35.76 10.41
N PRO A 651 -5.61 36.23 9.45
CA PRO A 651 -7.05 36.35 9.57
C PRO A 651 -7.73 34.97 9.60
N ALA A 652 -8.96 34.92 10.12
CA ALA A 652 -9.80 33.75 9.99
C ALA A 652 -10.05 33.41 8.51
N ALA A 653 -10.01 32.12 8.19
CA ALA A 653 -10.33 31.62 6.85
C ALA A 653 -11.65 30.86 6.86
N PRO A 654 -12.54 31.04 5.87
CA PRO A 654 -13.79 30.31 5.78
C PRO A 654 -13.53 28.85 5.44
N GLY A 655 -14.42 27.95 5.89
CA GLY A 655 -14.40 26.56 5.47
C GLY A 655 -14.92 26.35 4.05
N THR A 656 -14.78 25.13 3.56
CA THR A 656 -15.25 24.75 2.21
C THR A 656 -16.77 24.60 2.12
N GLY A 657 -17.45 24.54 3.27
CA GLY A 657 -18.86 24.17 3.34
C GLY A 657 -19.11 22.69 2.99
N ALA A 658 -20.34 22.34 2.77
CA ALA A 658 -20.78 20.98 2.47
C ALA A 658 -20.65 20.67 0.98
N ASN A 659 -19.78 19.73 0.62
CA ASN A 659 -19.64 19.24 -0.74
C ASN A 659 -20.29 17.86 -0.85
N HIS A 660 -21.20 17.69 -1.78
CA HIS A 660 -21.91 16.45 -2.05
C HIS A 660 -21.51 15.91 -3.43
N VAL A 661 -21.20 14.65 -3.53
CA VAL A 661 -20.89 13.98 -4.80
C VAL A 661 -21.75 12.73 -4.92
N ILE A 662 -22.47 12.64 -6.02
CA ILE A 662 -23.24 11.45 -6.40
C ILE A 662 -22.56 10.86 -7.63
N SER A 663 -22.14 9.61 -7.53
CA SER A 663 -21.42 8.95 -8.62
C SER A 663 -22.15 7.70 -9.09
N GLY A 664 -22.07 7.46 -10.40
CA GLY A 664 -22.48 6.22 -11.04
C GLY A 664 -21.32 5.63 -11.82
N GLN A 665 -21.26 4.31 -11.92
CA GLN A 665 -20.20 3.65 -12.64
C GLN A 665 -20.63 2.36 -13.31
N ALA A 666 -19.96 2.03 -14.41
CA ALA A 666 -20.12 0.79 -15.12
C ALA A 666 -18.74 0.18 -15.42
N LEU A 667 -18.62 -1.11 -15.16
CA LEU A 667 -17.44 -1.88 -15.53
C LEU A 667 -17.86 -3.01 -16.46
N GLY A 668 -17.26 -3.04 -17.65
CA GLY A 668 -17.47 -4.08 -18.64
C GLY A 668 -16.19 -4.89 -18.85
N ASN A 669 -16.27 -6.20 -18.64
CA ASN A 669 -15.21 -7.14 -19.00
C ASN A 669 -15.58 -7.82 -20.31
N LYS A 670 -14.61 -8.13 -21.16
CA LYS A 670 -14.84 -8.68 -22.50
C LYS A 670 -15.77 -7.78 -23.32
N PHE A 671 -15.46 -6.49 -23.34
CA PHE A 671 -16.30 -5.50 -23.99
C PHE A 671 -16.26 -5.65 -25.51
N LEU A 672 -15.08 -5.63 -26.13
CA LEU A 672 -14.85 -5.86 -27.56
C LEU A 672 -13.99 -7.11 -27.81
N MET A 673 -13.11 -7.47 -26.86
CA MET A 673 -12.17 -8.58 -26.97
C MET A 673 -12.26 -9.49 -25.75
N GLU A 674 -11.71 -10.71 -25.80
CA GLU A 674 -11.80 -11.68 -24.70
C GLU A 674 -11.14 -11.24 -23.36
N ASN A 675 -10.19 -10.30 -23.42
CA ASN A 675 -9.42 -9.92 -22.25
C ASN A 675 -9.42 -8.40 -21.99
N ASP A 676 -10.26 -7.64 -22.68
CA ASP A 676 -10.35 -6.20 -22.49
C ASP A 676 -11.26 -5.83 -21.30
N THR A 677 -11.10 -4.60 -20.85
CA THR A 677 -11.92 -4.03 -19.78
C THR A 677 -12.23 -2.57 -20.07
N LEU A 678 -13.51 -2.23 -20.02
CA LEU A 678 -14.01 -0.86 -20.07
C LEU A 678 -14.48 -0.44 -18.69
N VAL A 679 -14.06 0.75 -18.26
CA VAL A 679 -14.52 1.39 -17.01
C VAL A 679 -15.06 2.77 -17.35
N ALA A 680 -16.32 3.00 -17.05
CA ALA A 680 -16.98 4.30 -17.20
C ALA A 680 -17.44 4.81 -15.83
N ASN A 681 -17.12 6.06 -15.52
CA ASN A 681 -17.54 6.74 -14.29
C ASN A 681 -18.19 8.08 -14.64
N GLY A 682 -19.24 8.44 -13.90
CA GLY A 682 -19.86 9.76 -13.92
C GLY A 682 -20.12 10.24 -12.51
N SER A 683 -19.74 11.47 -12.19
CA SER A 683 -19.93 12.06 -10.85
C SER A 683 -20.57 13.45 -10.98
N PHE A 684 -21.64 13.68 -10.25
CA PHE A 684 -22.26 14.98 -10.12
C PHE A 684 -21.88 15.60 -8.77
N ILE A 685 -21.30 16.79 -8.81
CA ILE A 685 -20.75 17.50 -7.66
C ILE A 685 -21.68 18.68 -7.36
N ILE A 686 -22.07 18.80 -6.10
CA ILE A 686 -22.86 19.92 -5.56
C ILE A 686 -22.03 20.51 -4.41
N ALA A 687 -21.49 21.68 -4.64
CA ALA A 687 -20.72 22.43 -3.65
C ALA A 687 -21.45 23.75 -3.30
N PRO A 688 -21.12 24.42 -2.19
CA PRO A 688 -21.75 25.68 -1.81
C PRO A 688 -21.65 26.79 -2.84
N THR A 689 -20.58 26.77 -3.64
CA THR A 689 -20.24 27.85 -4.60
C THR A 689 -20.27 27.39 -6.06
N TYR A 690 -20.42 26.10 -6.33
CA TYR A 690 -20.45 25.57 -7.70
C TYR A 690 -21.15 24.24 -7.83
N ASN A 691 -21.56 23.92 -9.06
CA ASN A 691 -22.00 22.58 -9.45
C ASN A 691 -21.11 22.08 -10.59
N GLY A 692 -20.83 20.77 -10.59
CA GLY A 692 -19.93 20.16 -11.56
C GLY A 692 -20.36 18.78 -12.00
N LEU A 693 -19.94 18.40 -13.21
CA LEU A 693 -20.07 17.05 -13.74
C LEU A 693 -18.67 16.56 -14.16
N ALA A 694 -18.25 15.45 -13.62
CA ALA A 694 -17.01 14.77 -13.99
C ALA A 694 -17.33 13.42 -14.63
N THR A 695 -16.69 13.10 -15.75
CA THR A 695 -16.79 11.78 -16.39
C THR A 695 -15.42 11.26 -16.72
N THR A 696 -15.22 9.96 -16.55
CA THR A 696 -13.97 9.27 -16.92
C THR A 696 -14.32 7.98 -17.64
N LEU A 697 -13.69 7.77 -18.79
CA LEU A 697 -13.75 6.54 -19.55
C LEU A 697 -12.35 5.97 -19.67
N THR A 698 -12.14 4.74 -19.23
CA THR A 698 -10.86 4.03 -19.35
C THR A 698 -11.07 2.71 -20.06
N TYR A 699 -10.30 2.48 -21.10
CA TYR A 699 -10.31 1.23 -21.87
C TYR A 699 -8.93 0.58 -21.85
N VAL A 700 -8.88 -0.67 -21.41
CA VAL A 700 -7.68 -1.47 -21.21
C VAL A 700 -7.67 -2.66 -22.15
N ILE A 701 -6.64 -2.75 -22.98
CA ILE A 701 -6.48 -3.81 -23.97
C ILE A 701 -5.14 -4.52 -23.75
N PRO A 702 -5.11 -5.71 -23.12
CA PRO A 702 -3.93 -6.54 -23.06
C PRO A 702 -3.85 -7.41 -24.34
N PHE A 703 -2.78 -7.25 -25.12
CA PHE A 703 -2.55 -8.00 -26.35
C PHE A 703 -1.14 -8.59 -26.39
N ASP A 704 -0.99 -9.89 -26.15
CA ASP A 704 0.27 -10.64 -26.09
C ASP A 704 1.32 -9.96 -25.18
N ARG A 705 2.33 -9.33 -25.78
CA ARG A 705 3.39 -8.59 -25.06
C ARG A 705 3.08 -7.12 -24.89
N TRP A 706 2.06 -6.61 -25.55
CA TRP A 706 1.61 -5.24 -25.48
C TRP A 706 0.45 -5.09 -24.50
N ARG A 707 0.37 -3.93 -23.91
CA ARG A 707 -0.80 -3.45 -23.21
C ARG A 707 -1.03 -2.01 -23.59
N TRP A 708 -2.27 -1.69 -23.89
CA TRP A 708 -2.73 -0.36 -24.21
C TRP A 708 -3.79 0.06 -23.20
N ASP A 709 -3.62 1.26 -22.62
CA ASP A 709 -4.58 1.85 -21.70
C ASP A 709 -4.96 3.23 -22.25
N GLY A 710 -6.18 3.41 -22.72
CA GLY A 710 -6.73 4.69 -23.17
C GLY A 710 -7.62 5.27 -22.08
N THR A 711 -7.45 6.53 -21.71
CA THR A 711 -8.28 7.23 -20.74
C THR A 711 -8.72 8.57 -21.29
N ILE A 712 -10.00 8.91 -21.11
CA ILE A 712 -10.59 10.21 -21.41
C ILE A 712 -11.22 10.73 -20.14
N VAL A 713 -10.85 11.94 -19.75
CA VAL A 713 -11.46 12.68 -18.65
C VAL A 713 -12.18 13.90 -19.22
N TYR A 714 -13.43 14.08 -18.84
CA TYR A 714 -14.19 15.28 -19.15
C TYR A 714 -14.79 15.83 -17.87
N TYR A 715 -14.66 17.14 -17.69
CA TYR A 715 -15.17 17.86 -16.53
C TYR A 715 -15.81 19.18 -16.97
N VAL A 716 -16.93 19.51 -16.37
CA VAL A 716 -17.58 20.80 -16.52
C VAL A 716 -18.05 21.28 -15.16
N GLN A 717 -17.86 22.58 -14.90
CA GLN A 717 -18.26 23.23 -13.65
C GLN A 717 -18.89 24.58 -13.98
N ARG A 718 -19.88 24.95 -13.17
CA ARG A 718 -20.46 26.29 -13.18
C ARG A 718 -20.56 26.79 -11.73
N ASP A 719 -20.03 27.97 -11.46
CA ASP A 719 -20.12 28.58 -10.16
C ASP A 719 -21.27 29.61 -10.07
N ASP A 720 -21.51 30.13 -8.86
CA ASP A 720 -22.55 31.14 -8.57
C ASP A 720 -22.23 32.52 -9.16
N GLN A 721 -20.96 32.77 -9.54
CA GLN A 721 -20.50 34.01 -10.16
C GLN A 721 -20.56 33.96 -11.69
N SER A 722 -21.23 32.95 -12.25
CA SER A 722 -21.31 32.71 -13.71
C SER A 722 -19.98 32.37 -14.36
N GLN A 723 -18.98 31.93 -13.59
CA GLN A 723 -17.79 31.31 -14.15
C GLN A 723 -18.14 29.90 -14.63
N HIS A 724 -17.67 29.60 -15.82
CA HIS A 724 -17.85 28.30 -16.45
C HIS A 724 -16.47 27.70 -16.75
N GLN A 725 -16.21 26.49 -16.26
CA GLN A 725 -14.96 25.79 -16.50
C GLN A 725 -15.24 24.48 -17.22
N THR A 726 -14.43 24.17 -18.22
CA THR A 726 -14.45 22.89 -18.93
C THR A 726 -13.04 22.33 -19.01
N ARG A 727 -12.92 21.02 -18.88
CA ARG A 727 -11.66 20.28 -19.00
C ARG A 727 -11.87 19.04 -19.84
N PHE A 728 -11.02 18.86 -20.82
CA PHE A 728 -10.96 17.64 -21.63
C PHE A 728 -9.53 17.11 -21.67
N ALA A 729 -9.32 15.89 -21.19
CA ALA A 729 -7.99 15.34 -21.02
C ALA A 729 -7.91 13.86 -21.48
N PRO A 730 -7.64 13.62 -22.78
CA PRO A 730 -7.34 12.29 -23.29
C PRO A 730 -5.89 11.90 -23.02
N SER A 731 -5.64 10.63 -22.72
CA SER A 731 -4.31 10.06 -22.58
C SER A 731 -4.25 8.62 -23.08
N LEU A 732 -3.08 8.21 -23.56
CA LEU A 732 -2.80 6.85 -24.02
C LEU A 732 -1.48 6.38 -23.43
N ARG A 733 -1.50 5.17 -22.87
CA ARG A 733 -0.33 4.47 -22.38
C ARG A 733 -0.12 3.18 -23.15
N ALA A 734 1.11 2.94 -23.53
CA ALA A 734 1.56 1.68 -24.13
C ALA A 734 2.65 1.07 -23.25
N ALA A 735 2.52 -0.20 -22.94
CA ALA A 735 3.55 -0.96 -22.25
C ALA A 735 3.92 -2.18 -23.07
N TYR A 736 5.22 -2.42 -23.27
CA TYR A 736 5.75 -3.55 -24.02
C TYR A 736 6.69 -4.39 -23.18
N ARG A 737 6.42 -5.70 -23.12
CA ARG A 737 7.26 -6.66 -22.42
C ARG A 737 8.31 -7.23 -23.36
N VAL A 738 9.56 -6.75 -23.28
CA VAL A 738 10.68 -7.20 -24.11
C VAL A 738 11.05 -8.66 -23.81
N GLY A 739 10.94 -9.07 -22.56
CA GLY A 739 11.27 -10.43 -22.12
C GLY A 739 10.58 -10.75 -20.79
N LYS A 740 11.20 -11.61 -19.99
CA LYS A 740 10.65 -11.96 -18.66
C LYS A 740 10.84 -10.84 -17.62
N ARG A 741 11.83 -9.96 -17.82
CA ARG A 741 12.30 -9.02 -16.80
C ARG A 741 12.25 -7.55 -17.21
N LEU A 742 12.31 -7.26 -18.51
CA LEU A 742 12.38 -5.90 -19.03
C LEU A 742 11.06 -5.47 -19.62
N TYR A 743 10.58 -4.31 -19.20
CA TYR A 743 9.38 -3.65 -19.68
C TYR A 743 9.73 -2.25 -20.14
N LEU A 744 9.21 -1.86 -21.28
CA LEU A 744 9.26 -0.51 -21.82
C LEU A 744 7.88 0.10 -21.68
N GLU A 745 7.80 1.35 -21.26
CA GLU A 745 6.53 2.07 -21.09
C GLU A 745 6.63 3.45 -21.70
N LEU A 746 5.55 3.85 -22.36
CA LEU A 746 5.35 5.16 -22.93
C LEU A 746 3.93 5.61 -22.63
N GLN A 747 3.76 6.82 -22.16
CA GLN A 747 2.45 7.46 -22.02
C GLN A 747 2.52 8.88 -22.51
N GLY A 748 1.47 9.32 -23.16
CA GLY A 748 1.27 10.71 -23.54
C GLY A 748 -0.19 11.09 -23.41
N GLY A 749 -0.42 12.37 -23.22
CA GLY A 749 -1.76 12.93 -23.15
C GLY A 749 -1.77 14.41 -23.39
N THR A 750 -2.96 14.92 -23.62
CA THR A 750 -3.23 16.36 -23.73
C THR A 750 -4.32 16.74 -22.75
N GLU A 751 -4.34 18.00 -22.38
CA GLU A 751 -5.37 18.60 -21.55
C GLU A 751 -5.75 19.94 -22.15
N GLN A 752 -7.01 20.13 -22.37
CA GLN A 752 -7.63 21.40 -22.71
C GLN A 752 -8.45 21.85 -21.52
N PHE A 753 -8.15 23.02 -20.99
CA PHE A 753 -8.88 23.64 -19.90
C PHE A 753 -9.31 25.02 -20.32
N ASP A 754 -10.61 25.26 -20.30
CA ASP A 754 -11.22 26.55 -20.63
C ASP A 754 -11.97 27.08 -19.41
N GLU A 755 -11.66 28.27 -19.01
CA GLU A 755 -12.37 29.03 -17.99
C GLU A 755 -12.96 30.30 -18.61
N ARG A 756 -14.25 30.50 -18.45
CA ARG A 756 -14.95 31.67 -18.95
C ARG A 756 -15.73 32.33 -17.83
N GLY A 757 -15.46 33.58 -17.59
CA GLY A 757 -16.12 34.38 -16.56
C GLY A 757 -16.32 35.84 -16.99
N PRO A 758 -17.09 36.60 -16.22
CA PRO A 758 -17.37 37.98 -16.56
C PRO A 758 -16.14 38.90 -16.53
N LEU A 759 -15.10 38.54 -15.79
CA LEU A 759 -13.90 39.35 -15.59
C LEU A 759 -12.71 38.90 -16.44
N ARG A 760 -12.69 37.62 -16.89
CA ARG A 760 -11.61 37.09 -17.72
C ARG A 760 -12.04 35.80 -18.40
N GLU A 761 -11.39 35.49 -19.51
CA GLU A 761 -11.38 34.18 -20.13
C GLU A 761 -9.96 33.62 -20.10
N MET A 762 -9.81 32.34 -19.84
CA MET A 762 -8.52 31.65 -19.83
C MET A 762 -8.64 30.36 -20.61
N HIS A 763 -7.74 30.14 -21.55
CA HIS A 763 -7.61 28.94 -22.33
C HIS A 763 -6.24 28.34 -22.05
N THR A 764 -6.22 27.11 -21.55
CA THR A 764 -4.98 26.38 -21.28
C THR A 764 -4.93 25.12 -22.14
N PHE A 765 -3.88 25.00 -22.91
CA PHE A 765 -3.54 23.74 -23.57
C PHE A 765 -2.26 23.20 -22.96
N ARG A 766 -2.33 21.97 -22.45
CA ARG A 766 -1.20 21.26 -21.88
C ARG A 766 -1.01 19.93 -22.62
N TRP A 767 0.22 19.54 -22.83
CA TRP A 767 0.56 18.16 -23.15
C TRP A 767 1.62 17.64 -22.21
N PHE A 768 1.60 16.34 -21.99
CA PHE A 768 2.62 15.64 -21.23
C PHE A 768 2.99 14.34 -21.93
N ALA A 769 4.23 13.92 -21.72
CA ALA A 769 4.69 12.61 -22.11
C ALA A 769 5.69 12.08 -21.09
N TYR A 770 5.66 10.78 -20.86
CA TYR A 770 6.78 10.11 -20.22
C TYR A 770 7.10 8.81 -20.94
N GLY A 771 8.39 8.43 -20.88
CA GLY A 771 8.85 7.17 -21.42
C GLY A 771 10.00 6.64 -20.59
N GLY A 772 10.12 5.33 -20.53
CA GLY A 772 11.16 4.72 -19.73
C GLY A 772 11.12 3.21 -19.74
N TYR A 773 11.90 2.66 -18.83
CA TYR A 773 11.98 1.21 -18.66
C TYR A 773 11.90 0.80 -17.19
N ARG A 774 11.57 -0.46 -17.03
CA ARG A 774 11.66 -1.15 -15.75
C ARG A 774 12.32 -2.51 -15.93
N LEU A 775 13.29 -2.80 -15.10
CA LEU A 775 14.00 -4.07 -15.00
C LEU A 775 13.63 -4.75 -13.67
N ASP A 776 13.02 -5.94 -13.75
CA ASP A 776 12.75 -6.78 -12.58
C ASP A 776 13.97 -7.66 -12.26
N LEU A 777 14.42 -7.63 -11.01
CA LEU A 777 15.60 -8.33 -10.50
C LEU A 777 15.15 -9.61 -9.77
N ASN A 778 14.75 -10.65 -10.53
CA ASN A 778 14.26 -11.92 -9.95
C ASN A 778 15.15 -13.09 -10.39
#